data_cdae35ad30c7e56f9d0a924c0240897a
#
_entry.id   cdae35ad30c7e56f9d0a924c0240897a
#
_cell.length_a   1.000
_cell.length_b   1.000
_cell.length_c   1.000
_cell.angle_alpha   90.00
_cell.angle_beta   90.00
_cell.angle_gamma   90.00
#
_symmetry.space_group_name_H-M   'P 1'
#
loop_
_entity.id
_entity.type
_entity.pdbx_description
1 polymer ?
#
loop_
_entity_poly.entity_id
_entity_poly.type
_entity_poly.pdbx_seq_one_letter_code
_entity_poly.pdbx_strand_id
1 'polypeptide(L)'
;MTRDGKKTAKVGNAEIDITTTVGDIRGVESLVKECIETTWSENLVNQIKVWLTPYPHATDLAEWDKTLLERYPFLYTSIVKTCSDCPLGPCDLDKLKGICGLDLEAYQAKLALQASCRGLAIHLSTCRDLLNHCLKEYGEDAEVKWGKNVAYGMMNVNSLLGFSPTNLGEANKVLTYIEDQLTELLASASGGFEGNATDMESKTLHGGTLLLAAIELDEFLKYAFFDFLWSPDKDLKELPAWPEANIQTGMGTVDTEKPVIVFLGFNFLPAWNVIKLLKEKGMEDRIEICGIGSVGHDLVRFYDKGKILATPLKTNRVLRMGIADVLVISETCCKAEILKEAAKTDTKVIATSFKQSMGLPDRSPDTVDDIGKDLLNGLDAVLITNPEKAAEVALKVVEKIKEKRKNSYLLSEEEIKALSSKCDECDACFRACPNSLQISRALKAAEGGDLSRLCELYGQSIYCGKCEEACPQDIPIIDLILGAAKDAIKEDKSVMRAGRGTFSNVEVRDWAITGFSTPVTIGIIGCGSTKGSETDVARMANEFISNNYAVSVAGCVASEIARYKDEKTGKSVYEMYPALQNPRCLVNTGGCLAQSLPLNVTFYKVGYMGFRCPYRATYSMQSEFIMRFASALIIWGTTSELMYNLALGHARAGTPVIVGPDGFKFKTYMMGNKYDRSKWWAYHGNTGEKREVDPVPEHMIMPVETVDEALAMVPKLGFIFQEMEVARQNKFSLYLDYYQKRFGVLPDDWHLYIRKEIEIPTTKKAKLLRLLEEEHGWEIDKKKGRIIKAKHRDGRLLPHEQFLEEYGFKPGQYITLLPRLVYKPRQDRV
;
A
#
# COMPACT_ATOMS: atom_id res chain seq x y z
N MET A 1 -49.16 -31.91 -12.34
CA MET A 1 -47.95 -31.14 -12.79
C MET A 1 -48.38 -29.72 -13.06
N THR A 2 -48.43 -28.91 -12.04
CA THR A 2 -48.71 -27.48 -12.16
C THR A 2 -47.40 -26.77 -12.31
N ARG A 3 -47.28 -25.95 -13.32
CA ARG A 3 -46.07 -25.26 -13.80
C ARG A 3 -45.71 -24.01 -13.00
N ASP A 4 -45.99 -23.93 -11.71
CA ASP A 4 -45.54 -22.83 -10.86
C ASP A 4 -44.65 -23.37 -9.76
N GLY A 5 -43.35 -23.41 -10.04
CA GLY A 5 -42.33 -23.87 -9.14
C GLY A 5 -41.94 -22.85 -8.05
N LYS A 6 -42.91 -22.21 -7.41
CA LYS A 6 -42.69 -21.42 -6.21
C LYS A 6 -42.42 -22.36 -5.05
N LYS A 7 -41.21 -22.35 -4.55
CA LYS A 7 -40.87 -22.98 -3.26
C LYS A 7 -40.88 -21.91 -2.18
N THR A 8 -41.75 -22.01 -1.25
CA THR A 8 -41.79 -21.17 -0.04
C THR A 8 -41.10 -21.90 1.12
N ALA A 9 -40.22 -21.20 1.80
CA ALA A 9 -39.64 -21.65 3.07
C ALA A 9 -40.14 -20.74 4.19
N LYS A 10 -40.56 -21.31 5.33
CA LYS A 10 -40.91 -20.54 6.55
C LYS A 10 -39.72 -20.53 7.51
N VAL A 11 -39.29 -19.34 7.90
CA VAL A 11 -38.31 -19.17 8.96
C VAL A 11 -38.90 -18.20 10.00
N GLY A 12 -39.39 -18.77 11.11
CA GLY A 12 -40.16 -18.03 12.10
C GLY A 12 -41.53 -17.60 11.56
N ASN A 13 -41.84 -16.31 11.63
CA ASN A 13 -43.11 -15.75 11.13
C ASN A 13 -42.99 -15.25 9.67
N ALA A 14 -41.82 -15.35 9.06
CA ALA A 14 -41.59 -14.91 7.70
C ALA A 14 -41.70 -16.06 6.69
N GLU A 15 -42.45 -15.84 5.63
CA GLU A 15 -42.62 -16.80 4.53
C GLU A 15 -41.73 -16.32 3.36
N ILE A 16 -40.73 -17.14 3.02
CA ILE A 16 -39.71 -16.81 2.01
C ILE A 16 -40.11 -17.48 0.69
N ASP A 17 -40.44 -16.66 -0.30
CA ASP A 17 -40.67 -17.13 -1.66
C ASP A 17 -39.30 -17.26 -2.37
N ILE A 18 -38.84 -18.48 -2.57
CA ILE A 18 -37.61 -18.76 -3.31
C ILE A 18 -37.97 -18.92 -4.79
N THR A 19 -38.01 -17.84 -5.51
CA THR A 19 -38.00 -17.87 -6.97
C THR A 19 -36.56 -18.04 -7.43
N THR A 20 -36.23 -19.27 -7.77
CA THR A 20 -34.89 -19.61 -8.19
C THR A 20 -34.59 -19.19 -9.62
N THR A 21 -33.63 -18.35 -9.79
CA THR A 21 -32.50 -18.59 -10.69
C THR A 21 -31.25 -17.95 -10.09
N VAL A 22 -30.19 -18.70 -10.08
CA VAL A 22 -28.87 -18.25 -9.70
C VAL A 22 -28.59 -16.96 -10.45
N GLY A 23 -28.64 -15.80 -9.76
CA GLY A 23 -28.38 -14.51 -10.35
C GLY A 23 -29.23 -13.32 -9.89
N ASP A 24 -30.37 -13.52 -9.24
CA ASP A 24 -31.19 -12.39 -8.77
C ASP A 24 -31.03 -12.16 -7.26
N ILE A 25 -30.02 -11.35 -6.94
CA ILE A 25 -29.66 -10.97 -5.54
C ILE A 25 -30.63 -9.92 -4.99
N ARG A 26 -31.52 -9.33 -5.80
CA ARG A 26 -32.49 -8.30 -5.38
C ARG A 26 -33.51 -8.77 -4.35
N GLY A 27 -33.84 -10.07 -4.38
CA GLY A 27 -34.72 -10.68 -3.38
C GLY A 27 -34.11 -10.78 -1.98
N VAL A 28 -32.76 -10.87 -1.87
CA VAL A 28 -32.07 -10.96 -0.59
C VAL A 28 -32.05 -9.60 0.13
N GLU A 29 -32.00 -8.50 -0.63
CA GLU A 29 -32.01 -7.14 -0.06
C GLU A 29 -33.33 -6.79 0.63
N SER A 30 -34.47 -7.17 0.03
CA SER A 30 -35.78 -7.04 0.67
C SER A 30 -35.96 -7.99 1.84
N LEU A 31 -35.42 -9.21 1.72
CA LEU A 31 -35.49 -10.22 2.79
C LEU A 31 -34.67 -9.80 4.02
N VAL A 32 -33.48 -9.30 3.82
CA VAL A 32 -32.62 -8.81 4.91
C VAL A 32 -33.24 -7.57 5.55
N LYS A 33 -33.82 -6.67 4.76
CA LYS A 33 -34.55 -5.50 5.25
C LYS A 33 -35.77 -5.90 6.07
N GLU A 34 -36.54 -6.84 5.59
CA GLU A 34 -37.74 -7.35 6.25
C GLU A 34 -37.41 -8.18 7.49
N CYS A 35 -36.37 -8.99 7.47
CA CYS A 35 -35.85 -9.70 8.65
C CYS A 35 -35.30 -8.75 9.71
N ILE A 36 -34.65 -7.67 9.32
CA ILE A 36 -34.18 -6.65 10.26
C ILE A 36 -35.36 -5.85 10.82
N GLU A 37 -36.32 -5.47 10.00
CA GLU A 37 -37.48 -4.68 10.42
C GLU A 37 -38.49 -5.49 11.25
N THR A 38 -38.62 -6.79 11.00
CA THR A 38 -39.64 -7.66 11.68
C THR A 38 -39.11 -8.49 12.85
N THR A 39 -37.82 -8.85 12.84
CA THR A 39 -37.23 -9.69 13.92
C THR A 39 -36.53 -8.90 15.00
N TRP A 40 -36.22 -7.64 14.75
CA TRP A 40 -35.57 -6.78 15.72
C TRP A 40 -36.59 -5.81 16.27
N SER A 41 -37.07 -6.10 17.48
CA SER A 41 -37.96 -5.15 18.17
C SER A 41 -37.30 -3.76 18.19
N GLU A 42 -38.10 -2.70 18.13
CA GLU A 42 -37.64 -1.32 18.31
C GLU A 42 -36.73 -1.14 19.54
N ASN A 43 -36.98 -1.97 20.58
CA ASN A 43 -36.12 -2.04 21.76
C ASN A 43 -34.71 -2.53 21.46
N LEU A 44 -34.53 -3.50 20.58
CA LEU A 44 -33.22 -4.01 20.22
C LEU A 44 -32.47 -3.01 19.34
N VAL A 45 -33.17 -2.38 18.39
CA VAL A 45 -32.61 -1.31 17.54
C VAL A 45 -32.23 -0.11 18.39
N ASN A 46 -33.03 0.25 19.40
CA ASN A 46 -32.73 1.35 20.32
C ASN A 46 -31.59 0.98 21.29
N GLN A 47 -31.55 -0.23 21.80
CA GLN A 47 -30.42 -0.75 22.57
C GLN A 47 -29.13 -0.75 21.76
N ILE A 48 -29.19 -1.14 20.52
CA ILE A 48 -28.06 -1.11 19.60
C ILE A 48 -27.62 0.34 19.33
N LYS A 49 -28.54 1.27 19.12
CA LYS A 49 -28.22 2.71 18.97
C LYS A 49 -27.53 3.31 20.21
N VAL A 50 -27.89 2.85 21.40
CA VAL A 50 -27.27 3.31 22.66
C VAL A 50 -25.83 2.77 22.81
N TRP A 51 -25.50 1.65 22.16
CA TRP A 51 -24.15 1.06 22.22
C TRP A 51 -23.16 1.65 21.21
N LEU A 52 -23.64 2.43 20.27
CA LEU A 52 -22.81 3.14 19.33
C LEU A 52 -22.29 4.42 20.00
N THR A 53 -21.06 4.42 20.46
CA THR A 53 -20.38 5.70 20.55
C THR A 53 -20.26 6.23 19.12
N PRO A 54 -20.82 7.41 18.83
CA PRO A 54 -20.82 7.95 17.46
C PRO A 54 -19.42 8.16 16.91
N TYR A 55 -18.42 8.23 17.80
CA TYR A 55 -17.02 8.39 17.44
C TYR A 55 -16.18 7.37 18.23
N PRO A 56 -15.69 6.27 17.59
CA PRO A 56 -14.93 5.24 18.30
C PRO A 56 -13.60 5.78 18.82
N HIS A 57 -13.28 5.36 20.01
CA HIS A 57 -12.03 5.68 20.69
C HIS A 57 -10.97 4.62 20.43
N ALA A 58 -9.68 4.95 20.62
CA ALA A 58 -8.56 4.03 20.44
C ALA A 58 -8.73 2.69 21.19
N THR A 59 -9.41 2.71 22.33
CA THR A 59 -9.64 1.51 23.16
C THR A 59 -10.85 0.67 22.77
N ASP A 60 -11.66 1.12 21.83
CA ASP A 60 -12.93 0.43 21.51
C ASP A 60 -12.73 -0.91 20.79
N LEU A 61 -11.62 -1.09 20.09
CA LEU A 61 -11.22 -2.36 19.47
C LEU A 61 -10.13 -3.08 20.26
N ALA A 62 -9.84 -2.66 21.49
CA ALA A 62 -8.74 -3.20 22.27
C ALA A 62 -8.88 -4.72 22.53
N GLU A 63 -10.09 -5.25 22.70
CA GLU A 63 -10.32 -6.69 22.86
C GLU A 63 -10.02 -7.47 21.56
N TRP A 64 -10.37 -6.89 20.41
CA TRP A 64 -9.98 -7.46 19.12
C TRP A 64 -8.48 -7.41 18.92
N ASP A 65 -7.85 -6.28 19.17
CA ASP A 65 -6.41 -6.11 19.06
C ASP A 65 -5.66 -7.07 19.99
N LYS A 66 -6.15 -7.24 21.22
CA LYS A 66 -5.58 -8.22 22.14
C LYS A 66 -5.64 -9.64 21.59
N THR A 67 -6.79 -10.04 21.04
CA THR A 67 -6.94 -11.35 20.39
C THR A 67 -6.00 -11.49 19.19
N LEU A 68 -5.87 -10.44 18.37
CA LEU A 68 -4.97 -10.40 17.21
C LEU A 68 -3.50 -10.52 17.65
N LEU A 69 -3.09 -9.76 18.66
CA LEU A 69 -1.72 -9.75 19.18
C LEU A 69 -1.37 -11.03 19.97
N GLU A 70 -2.31 -11.65 20.63
CA GLU A 70 -2.12 -12.99 21.23
C GLU A 70 -1.87 -14.06 20.16
N ARG A 71 -2.53 -13.91 18.99
CA ARG A 71 -2.38 -14.85 17.88
C ARG A 71 -1.15 -14.57 17.03
N TYR A 72 -0.87 -13.30 16.78
CA TYR A 72 0.22 -12.80 15.95
C TYR A 72 1.04 -11.77 16.72
N PRO A 73 1.84 -12.21 17.71
CA PRO A 73 2.58 -11.28 18.52
C PRO A 73 3.56 -10.49 17.67
N PHE A 74 3.71 -9.22 17.97
CA PHE A 74 4.77 -8.41 17.42
C PHE A 74 6.12 -8.82 18.00
N LEU A 75 7.15 -8.68 17.17
CA LEU A 75 8.52 -8.84 17.57
C LEU A 75 9.18 -7.48 17.58
N TYR A 76 9.51 -7.02 18.74
CA TYR A 76 10.35 -5.85 18.88
C TYR A 76 11.80 -6.27 18.96
N THR A 77 12.49 -6.25 17.82
CA THR A 77 13.94 -6.31 17.80
C THR A 77 14.45 -4.89 17.65
N SER A 78 14.45 -4.12 18.71
CA SER A 78 15.09 -2.82 18.67
C SER A 78 16.59 -2.98 18.78
N ILE A 79 17.32 -2.33 17.91
CA ILE A 79 18.74 -2.06 18.12
C ILE A 79 18.93 -0.93 19.14
N VAL A 80 17.88 -0.18 19.44
CA VAL A 80 17.88 0.89 20.44
C VAL A 80 17.44 0.32 21.77
N LYS A 81 18.37 0.09 22.65
CA LYS A 81 18.17 -0.42 24.00
C LYS A 81 18.33 0.68 25.07
N THR A 82 18.60 1.89 24.64
CA THR A 82 18.85 3.04 25.52
C THR A 82 17.71 4.04 25.35
N CYS A 83 17.05 4.38 26.45
CA CYS A 83 16.03 5.41 26.50
C CYS A 83 16.65 6.75 26.91
N SER A 84 16.40 7.78 26.11
CA SER A 84 16.83 9.18 26.34
C SER A 84 15.65 10.16 26.38
N ASP A 85 14.45 9.70 26.67
CA ASP A 85 13.22 10.49 26.59
C ASP A 85 13.07 11.54 27.69
N CYS A 86 13.88 11.47 28.75
CA CYS A 86 13.81 12.42 29.85
C CYS A 86 15.21 12.75 30.41
N PRO A 87 15.34 13.84 31.19
CA PRO A 87 16.63 14.28 31.76
C PRO A 87 17.22 13.32 32.78
N LEU A 88 16.43 12.37 33.29
CA LEU A 88 16.92 11.36 34.25
C LEU A 88 17.68 10.21 33.56
N GLY A 89 17.59 10.12 32.23
CA GLY A 89 18.34 9.18 31.40
C GLY A 89 19.78 9.64 31.12
N PRO A 90 20.50 8.91 30.22
CA PRO A 90 20.02 7.74 29.49
C PRO A 90 19.87 6.49 30.35
N CYS A 91 18.84 5.69 30.12
CA CYS A 91 18.61 4.43 30.80
C CYS A 91 18.97 3.25 29.88
N ASP A 92 19.77 2.32 30.35
CA ASP A 92 20.04 1.04 29.66
C ASP A 92 18.90 0.06 29.95
N LEU A 93 17.99 -0.10 28.97
CA LEU A 93 16.82 -0.96 29.10
C LEU A 93 17.10 -2.44 28.75
N ASP A 94 18.30 -2.77 28.27
CA ASP A 94 18.65 -4.17 27.96
C ASP A 94 18.77 -5.01 29.23
N LYS A 95 19.17 -4.39 30.35
CA LYS A 95 19.44 -5.09 31.60
C LYS A 95 18.53 -4.68 32.74
N LEU A 96 18.04 -3.45 32.72
CA LEU A 96 17.29 -2.87 33.83
C LEU A 96 16.07 -2.13 33.29
N LYS A 97 15.09 -1.87 34.13
CA LYS A 97 14.04 -0.91 33.84
C LYS A 97 14.59 0.52 33.94
N GLY A 98 13.97 1.41 33.17
CA GLY A 98 14.24 2.84 33.32
C GLY A 98 13.86 3.35 34.70
N ILE A 99 14.39 4.52 35.07
CA ILE A 99 14.08 5.18 36.36
C ILE A 99 12.56 5.37 36.55
N CYS A 100 11.82 5.58 35.46
CA CYS A 100 10.37 5.70 35.46
C CYS A 100 9.63 4.34 35.50
N GLY A 101 10.36 3.21 35.55
CA GLY A 101 9.78 1.88 35.52
C GLY A 101 9.55 1.28 34.12
N LEU A 102 9.83 2.04 33.05
CA LEU A 102 9.69 1.58 31.67
C LEU A 102 10.65 0.43 31.37
N ASP A 103 10.15 -0.66 30.84
CA ASP A 103 10.98 -1.77 30.33
C ASP A 103 11.23 -1.65 28.83
N LEU A 104 12.08 -2.52 28.31
CA LEU A 104 12.49 -2.49 26.91
C LEU A 104 11.32 -2.73 25.96
N GLU A 105 10.45 -3.68 26.31
CA GLU A 105 9.31 -4.05 25.45
C GLU A 105 8.33 -2.89 25.30
N ALA A 106 7.95 -2.26 26.41
CA ALA A 106 7.08 -1.10 26.39
C ALA A 106 7.72 0.12 25.69
N TYR A 107 9.04 0.30 25.84
CA TYR A 107 9.75 1.37 25.13
C TYR A 107 9.75 1.17 23.61
N GLN A 108 9.96 -0.05 23.16
CA GLN A 108 9.90 -0.41 21.75
C GLN A 108 8.49 -0.22 21.17
N ALA A 109 7.47 -0.62 21.92
CA ALA A 109 6.07 -0.38 21.55
C ALA A 109 5.74 1.12 21.46
N LYS A 110 6.31 1.93 22.37
CA LYS A 110 6.21 3.40 22.32
C LYS A 110 6.84 3.98 21.04
N LEU A 111 8.02 3.51 20.65
CA LEU A 111 8.68 3.95 19.42
C LEU A 111 7.86 3.57 18.18
N ALA A 112 7.26 2.38 18.17
CA ALA A 112 6.36 1.95 17.12
C ALA A 112 5.11 2.85 17.02
N LEU A 113 4.51 3.20 18.15
CA LEU A 113 3.38 4.14 18.21
C LEU A 113 3.76 5.51 17.66
N GLN A 114 4.92 6.04 18.03
CA GLN A 114 5.42 7.32 17.51
C GLN A 114 5.62 7.28 15.99
N ALA A 115 6.16 6.18 15.45
CA ALA A 115 6.31 6.00 14.00
C ALA A 115 4.95 5.94 13.30
N SER A 116 3.97 5.24 13.88
CA SER A 116 2.59 5.21 13.38
C SER A 116 1.96 6.61 13.36
N CYS A 117 2.08 7.36 14.44
CA CYS A 117 1.55 8.73 14.52
C CYS A 117 2.16 9.66 13.47
N ARG A 118 3.49 9.59 13.25
CA ARG A 118 4.17 10.37 12.20
C ARG A 118 3.66 10.00 10.82
N GLY A 119 3.51 8.71 10.53
CA GLY A 119 2.95 8.23 9.27
C GLY A 119 1.51 8.71 9.02
N LEU A 120 0.67 8.72 10.06
CA LEU A 120 -0.69 9.27 9.99
C LEU A 120 -0.67 10.78 9.74
N ALA A 121 0.11 11.54 10.49
CA ALA A 121 0.17 12.99 10.42
C ALA A 121 0.53 13.51 9.02
N ILE A 122 1.44 12.84 8.32
CA ILE A 122 1.86 13.21 6.95
C ILE A 122 0.66 13.29 6.02
N HIS A 123 -0.16 12.25 5.99
CA HIS A 123 -1.29 12.18 5.07
C HIS A 123 -2.50 12.97 5.57
N LEU A 124 -2.75 12.96 6.87
CA LEU A 124 -3.88 13.64 7.49
C LEU A 124 -3.88 15.14 7.19
N SER A 125 -2.71 15.78 7.29
CA SER A 125 -2.59 17.20 6.99
C SER A 125 -2.82 17.52 5.50
N THR A 126 -2.45 16.62 4.59
CA THR A 126 -2.74 16.78 3.15
C THR A 126 -4.25 16.66 2.89
N CYS A 127 -4.90 15.70 3.53
CA CYS A 127 -6.36 15.55 3.46
C CYS A 127 -7.08 16.79 4.04
N ARG A 128 -6.55 17.38 5.12
CA ARG A 128 -7.09 18.63 5.71
C ARG A 128 -6.99 19.80 4.73
N ASP A 129 -5.85 19.95 4.06
CA ASP A 129 -5.67 21.03 3.06
C ASP A 129 -6.69 20.86 1.91
N LEU A 130 -6.89 19.64 1.43
CA LEU A 130 -7.86 19.34 0.38
C LEU A 130 -9.30 19.62 0.83
N LEU A 131 -9.68 19.17 2.03
CA LEU A 131 -11.01 19.40 2.57
C LEU A 131 -11.29 20.89 2.80
N ASN A 132 -10.31 21.64 3.32
CA ASN A 132 -10.45 23.09 3.51
C ASN A 132 -10.65 23.81 2.17
N HIS A 133 -9.97 23.38 1.12
CA HIS A 133 -10.20 23.91 -0.22
C HIS A 133 -11.62 23.61 -0.68
N CYS A 134 -12.09 22.38 -0.55
CA CYS A 134 -13.45 22.01 -0.92
C CYS A 134 -14.52 22.78 -0.13
N LEU A 135 -14.33 22.93 1.19
CA LEU A 135 -15.24 23.71 2.05
C LEU A 135 -15.30 25.19 1.63
N LYS A 136 -14.15 25.77 1.27
CA LYS A 136 -14.09 27.17 0.80
C LYS A 136 -14.82 27.38 -0.52
N GLU A 137 -14.64 26.44 -1.47
CA GLU A 137 -15.19 26.57 -2.82
C GLU A 137 -16.68 26.16 -2.92
N TYR A 138 -17.12 25.17 -2.14
CA TYR A 138 -18.44 24.57 -2.30
C TYR A 138 -19.35 24.71 -1.07
N GLY A 139 -18.82 25.04 0.11
CA GLY A 139 -19.57 25.15 1.36
C GLY A 139 -19.83 23.82 2.06
N GLU A 140 -20.21 23.88 3.35
CA GLU A 140 -20.40 22.69 4.21
C GLU A 140 -21.54 21.78 3.75
N ASP A 141 -22.60 22.35 3.19
CA ASP A 141 -23.80 21.62 2.75
C ASP A 141 -23.64 20.96 1.38
N ALA A 142 -22.49 21.17 0.72
CA ALA A 142 -22.24 20.57 -0.58
C ALA A 142 -22.31 19.05 -0.50
N GLU A 143 -23.24 18.47 -1.26
CA GLU A 143 -23.43 17.03 -1.32
C GLU A 143 -22.21 16.35 -1.94
N VAL A 144 -21.79 15.30 -1.29
CA VAL A 144 -20.75 14.43 -1.80
C VAL A 144 -21.42 13.39 -2.68
N LYS A 145 -21.33 13.56 -3.99
CA LYS A 145 -21.96 12.66 -4.96
C LYS A 145 -21.07 11.50 -5.27
N TRP A 146 -21.57 10.32 -4.96
CA TRP A 146 -20.98 9.08 -5.46
C TRP A 146 -21.35 8.93 -6.94
N GLY A 147 -20.36 8.85 -7.80
CA GLY A 147 -20.61 8.62 -9.22
C GLY A 147 -21.31 7.29 -9.48
N LYS A 148 -22.00 7.17 -10.64
CA LYS A 148 -22.73 5.96 -11.05
C LYS A 148 -21.89 4.68 -11.01
N ASN A 149 -20.59 4.82 -11.15
CA ASN A 149 -19.63 3.72 -11.23
C ASN A 149 -18.93 3.42 -9.89
N VAL A 150 -19.26 4.13 -8.82
CA VAL A 150 -18.77 3.85 -7.48
C VAL A 150 -19.60 2.74 -6.86
N ALA A 151 -18.96 1.61 -6.61
CA ALA A 151 -19.67 0.44 -6.09
C ALA A 151 -20.10 0.60 -4.63
N TYR A 152 -19.31 1.27 -3.84
CA TYR A 152 -19.46 1.38 -2.39
C TYR A 152 -18.92 2.69 -1.88
N GLY A 153 -19.57 3.18 -0.84
CA GLY A 153 -19.10 4.30 -0.05
C GLY A 153 -17.85 4.00 0.75
N MET A 154 -17.36 4.99 1.46
CA MET A 154 -16.16 4.94 2.29
C MET A 154 -16.24 3.84 3.34
N MET A 155 -15.48 2.79 3.16
CA MET A 155 -15.65 1.54 3.88
C MET A 155 -14.88 1.50 5.17
N ASN A 156 -13.64 2.01 5.15
CA ASN A 156 -12.85 2.13 6.36
C ASN A 156 -13.50 3.15 7.29
N VAL A 157 -13.98 4.28 6.75
CA VAL A 157 -14.75 5.26 7.51
C VAL A 157 -16.03 4.65 8.06
N ASN A 158 -16.80 3.94 7.21
CA ASN A 158 -18.05 3.32 7.64
C ASN A 158 -17.80 2.22 8.70
N SER A 159 -16.79 1.38 8.51
CA SER A 159 -16.45 0.33 9.48
C SER A 159 -15.98 0.91 10.82
N LEU A 160 -15.31 2.05 10.79
CA LEU A 160 -14.80 2.71 11.99
C LEU A 160 -15.87 3.51 12.71
N LEU A 161 -16.69 4.26 11.98
CA LEU A 161 -17.63 5.25 12.53
C LEU A 161 -19.09 4.83 12.46
N GLY A 162 -19.43 3.84 11.64
CA GLY A 162 -20.79 3.38 11.42
C GLY A 162 -21.60 4.21 10.42
N PHE A 163 -20.98 5.18 9.75
CA PHE A 163 -21.61 5.97 8.69
C PHE A 163 -20.59 6.41 7.64
N SER A 164 -21.08 6.83 6.48
CA SER A 164 -20.27 7.48 5.45
C SER A 164 -20.78 8.90 5.26
N PRO A 165 -19.90 9.91 5.20
CA PRO A 165 -20.30 11.29 5.03
C PRO A 165 -21.04 11.51 3.71
N THR A 166 -22.10 12.29 3.73
CA THR A 166 -22.95 12.62 2.57
C THR A 166 -22.75 14.06 2.10
N ASN A 167 -22.11 14.88 2.90
CA ASN A 167 -21.76 16.27 2.60
C ASN A 167 -20.40 16.65 3.19
N LEU A 168 -19.87 17.81 2.82
CA LEU A 168 -18.57 18.29 3.29
C LEU A 168 -18.51 18.56 4.78
N GLY A 169 -19.60 18.98 5.40
CA GLY A 169 -19.68 19.18 6.85
C GLY A 169 -19.53 17.88 7.64
N GLU A 170 -20.13 16.78 7.16
CA GLU A 170 -19.93 15.44 7.72
C GLU A 170 -18.51 14.93 7.46
N ALA A 171 -17.95 15.16 6.27
CA ALA A 171 -16.58 14.85 5.95
C ALA A 171 -15.60 15.58 6.90
N ASN A 172 -15.89 16.84 7.23
CA ASN A 172 -15.11 17.61 8.19
C ASN A 172 -15.16 17.01 9.60
N LYS A 173 -16.33 16.55 10.05
CA LYS A 173 -16.46 15.85 11.34
C LYS A 173 -15.62 14.57 11.39
N VAL A 174 -15.62 13.80 10.31
CA VAL A 174 -14.78 12.59 10.19
C VAL A 174 -13.30 12.94 10.32
N LEU A 175 -12.85 13.95 9.58
CA LEU A 175 -11.45 14.34 9.58
C LEU A 175 -11.02 14.89 10.94
N THR A 176 -11.86 15.74 11.56
CA THR A 176 -11.62 16.29 12.90
C THR A 176 -11.51 15.18 13.94
N TYR A 177 -12.38 14.16 13.87
CA TYR A 177 -12.27 12.99 14.74
C TYR A 177 -10.92 12.30 14.58
N ILE A 178 -10.43 12.12 13.35
CA ILE A 178 -9.13 11.47 13.11
C ILE A 178 -7.98 12.32 13.66
N GLU A 179 -8.07 13.65 13.57
CA GLU A 179 -7.10 14.60 14.13
C GLU A 179 -7.08 14.55 15.66
N ASP A 180 -8.24 14.49 16.30
CA ASP A 180 -8.37 14.34 17.74
C ASP A 180 -7.76 13.00 18.21
N GLN A 181 -8.03 11.92 17.50
CA GLN A 181 -7.45 10.61 17.80
C GLN A 181 -5.93 10.60 17.63
N LEU A 182 -5.38 11.25 16.62
CA LEU A 182 -3.93 11.41 16.48
C LEU A 182 -3.34 12.14 17.69
N THR A 183 -4.01 13.17 18.18
CA THR A 183 -3.59 13.92 19.38
C THR A 183 -3.58 13.02 20.62
N GLU A 184 -4.61 12.20 20.81
CA GLU A 184 -4.68 11.23 21.91
C GLU A 184 -3.56 10.17 21.82
N LEU A 185 -3.28 9.66 20.62
CA LEU A 185 -2.22 8.68 20.40
C LEU A 185 -0.84 9.28 20.71
N LEU A 186 -0.58 10.52 20.27
CA LEU A 186 0.65 11.25 20.57
C LEU A 186 0.80 11.53 22.07
N ALA A 187 -0.28 11.95 22.73
CA ALA A 187 -0.28 12.14 24.17
C ALA A 187 0.03 10.85 24.92
N SER A 188 -0.53 9.74 24.48
CA SER A 188 -0.22 8.41 25.04
C SER A 188 1.24 8.02 24.87
N ALA A 189 1.87 8.43 23.76
CA ALA A 189 3.30 8.17 23.52
C ALA A 189 4.23 9.10 24.29
N SER A 190 3.73 10.22 24.80
CA SER A 190 4.55 11.27 25.44
C SER A 190 4.45 11.29 26.97
N GLY A 191 3.33 10.82 27.51
CA GLY A 191 3.00 10.93 28.94
C GLY A 191 3.63 9.89 29.84
N GLY A 192 3.34 10.00 31.12
CA GLY A 192 3.64 8.99 32.12
C GLY A 192 3.01 7.66 31.75
N PHE A 193 3.77 6.62 31.95
CA PHE A 193 3.57 5.37 31.25
C PHE A 193 2.96 4.35 32.22
N GLU A 194 1.68 4.23 32.21
CA GLU A 194 0.98 3.14 32.92
C GLU A 194 0.49 2.02 31.98
N GLY A 195 0.64 2.20 30.66
CA GLY A 195 0.31 1.20 29.65
C GLY A 195 1.41 0.12 29.56
N ASN A 196 0.97 -1.11 29.30
CA ASN A 196 1.89 -2.20 28.94
C ASN A 196 2.14 -2.18 27.41
N ALA A 197 3.08 -3.01 26.94
CA ALA A 197 3.42 -3.10 25.52
C ALA A 197 2.18 -3.39 24.65
N THR A 198 1.27 -4.28 25.07
CA THR A 198 0.05 -4.62 24.34
C THR A 198 -0.88 -3.43 24.14
N ASP A 199 -1.02 -2.54 25.13
CA ASP A 199 -1.81 -1.32 25.00
C ASP A 199 -1.21 -0.37 23.95
N MET A 200 0.12 -0.21 23.95
CA MET A 200 0.83 0.60 22.96
C MET A 200 0.74 0.01 21.55
N GLU A 201 0.80 -1.31 21.42
CA GLU A 201 0.62 -2.01 20.16
C GLU A 201 -0.81 -1.84 19.62
N SER A 202 -1.81 -1.95 20.47
CA SER A 202 -3.20 -1.69 20.12
C SER A 202 -3.39 -0.27 19.58
N LYS A 203 -2.80 0.73 20.25
CA LYS A 203 -2.81 2.13 19.80
C LYS A 203 -2.06 2.31 18.49
N THR A 204 -0.95 1.61 18.30
CA THR A 204 -0.19 1.60 17.04
C THR A 204 -1.03 1.08 15.88
N LEU A 205 -1.75 -0.02 16.07
CA LEU A 205 -2.70 -0.55 15.09
C LEU A 205 -3.85 0.44 14.82
N HIS A 206 -4.32 1.14 15.86
CA HIS A 206 -5.36 2.16 15.70
C HIS A 206 -4.90 3.30 14.78
N GLY A 207 -3.67 3.77 14.94
CA GLY A 207 -3.06 4.74 14.02
C GLY A 207 -3.09 4.28 12.56
N GLY A 208 -2.85 2.99 12.30
CA GLY A 208 -2.98 2.39 10.96
C GLY A 208 -4.42 2.43 10.44
N THR A 209 -5.39 2.12 11.28
CA THR A 209 -6.82 2.20 10.89
C THR A 209 -7.25 3.63 10.58
N LEU A 210 -6.81 4.60 11.36
CA LEU A 210 -7.08 6.03 11.12
C LEU A 210 -6.46 6.49 9.79
N LEU A 211 -5.26 6.00 9.45
CA LEU A 211 -4.65 6.30 8.15
C LEU A 211 -5.50 5.76 7.00
N LEU A 212 -6.00 4.52 7.07
CA LEU A 212 -6.87 3.97 6.04
C LEU A 212 -8.14 4.80 5.86
N ALA A 213 -8.74 5.27 6.95
CA ALA A 213 -9.92 6.14 6.90
C ALA A 213 -9.60 7.51 6.29
N ALA A 214 -8.46 8.12 6.64
CA ALA A 214 -8.02 9.39 6.07
C ALA A 214 -7.72 9.30 4.57
N ILE A 215 -7.07 8.23 4.13
CA ILE A 215 -6.81 7.95 2.71
C ILE A 215 -8.12 7.82 1.92
N GLU A 216 -9.06 7.11 2.49
CA GLU A 216 -10.36 6.90 1.86
C GLU A 216 -11.13 8.21 1.71
N LEU A 217 -11.07 9.07 2.73
CA LEU A 217 -11.67 10.39 2.69
C LEU A 217 -10.98 11.30 1.65
N ASP A 218 -9.65 11.32 1.60
CA ASP A 218 -8.87 12.10 0.62
C ASP A 218 -9.22 11.70 -0.82
N GLU A 219 -9.16 10.41 -1.13
CA GLU A 219 -9.50 9.89 -2.45
C GLU A 219 -10.95 10.19 -2.83
N PHE A 220 -11.83 10.13 -1.86
CA PHE A 220 -13.24 10.43 -2.06
C PHE A 220 -13.50 11.91 -2.38
N LEU A 221 -12.86 12.83 -1.65
CA LEU A 221 -12.93 14.26 -1.94
C LEU A 221 -12.41 14.58 -3.35
N LYS A 222 -11.31 13.94 -3.75
CA LYS A 222 -10.77 14.06 -5.10
C LYS A 222 -11.80 13.63 -6.16
N TYR A 223 -12.45 12.50 -5.94
CA TYR A 223 -13.48 12.00 -6.86
C TYR A 223 -14.73 12.85 -6.95
N ALA A 224 -15.18 13.38 -5.82
CA ALA A 224 -16.44 14.09 -5.74
C ALA A 224 -16.36 15.51 -6.28
N PHE A 225 -15.20 16.18 -6.15
CA PHE A 225 -15.06 17.62 -6.37
C PHE A 225 -14.07 17.98 -7.49
N PHE A 226 -13.36 17.00 -8.06
CA PHE A 226 -12.40 17.27 -9.12
C PHE A 226 -12.70 16.42 -10.37
N ASP A 227 -12.62 17.06 -11.54
CA ASP A 227 -12.93 16.39 -12.80
C ASP A 227 -11.75 15.53 -13.27
N PHE A 228 -11.83 14.25 -12.98
CA PHE A 228 -10.89 13.27 -13.48
C PHE A 228 -11.27 12.80 -14.88
N LEU A 229 -10.27 12.46 -15.70
CA LEU A 229 -10.46 11.86 -17.05
C LEU A 229 -11.34 10.62 -17.00
N TRP A 230 -11.29 9.91 -15.88
CA TRP A 230 -12.01 8.67 -15.59
C TRP A 230 -13.11 8.87 -14.55
N SER A 231 -13.80 10.01 -14.57
CA SER A 231 -14.83 10.31 -13.60
C SER A 231 -15.83 9.16 -13.43
N PRO A 232 -16.18 8.78 -12.18
CA PRO A 232 -17.17 7.74 -11.91
C PRO A 232 -18.55 8.06 -12.47
N ASP A 233 -18.83 9.31 -12.82
CA ASP A 233 -20.10 9.75 -13.41
C ASP A 233 -20.17 9.52 -14.93
N LYS A 234 -19.03 9.29 -15.59
CA LYS A 234 -19.03 8.98 -17.02
C LYS A 234 -19.67 7.63 -17.28
N ASP A 235 -20.46 7.53 -18.32
CA ASP A 235 -20.99 6.24 -18.74
C ASP A 235 -19.82 5.29 -19.04
N LEU A 236 -19.92 4.04 -18.64
CA LEU A 236 -18.88 3.02 -18.90
C LEU A 236 -18.52 2.89 -20.38
N LYS A 237 -19.48 3.24 -21.28
CA LYS A 237 -19.26 3.29 -22.73
C LYS A 237 -18.42 4.47 -23.19
N GLU A 238 -18.35 5.53 -22.39
CA GLU A 238 -17.60 6.75 -22.67
C GLU A 238 -16.19 6.70 -22.06
N LEU A 239 -15.92 5.71 -21.23
CA LEU A 239 -14.57 5.49 -20.71
C LEU A 239 -13.70 4.91 -21.83
N PRO A 240 -12.53 5.51 -22.12
CA PRO A 240 -11.64 4.97 -23.14
C PRO A 240 -11.34 3.50 -22.88
N ALA A 241 -11.27 2.74 -23.96
CA ALA A 241 -10.83 1.36 -23.90
C ALA A 241 -9.41 1.28 -23.31
N TRP A 242 -9.06 0.14 -22.69
CA TRP A 242 -7.79 0.00 -21.99
C TRP A 242 -6.53 0.38 -22.78
N PRO A 243 -6.38 0.19 -24.10
CA PRO A 243 -5.21 0.70 -24.81
C PRO A 243 -5.10 2.23 -24.80
N GLU A 244 -6.22 2.93 -24.77
CA GLU A 244 -6.31 4.40 -24.82
C GLU A 244 -6.05 5.07 -23.46
N ALA A 245 -6.11 4.29 -22.38
CA ALA A 245 -5.82 4.74 -21.02
C ALA A 245 -4.30 4.72 -20.68
N ASN A 246 -3.45 4.53 -21.64
CA ASN A 246 -2.02 4.46 -21.44
C ASN A 246 -1.40 5.84 -21.27
N ILE A 247 -0.53 5.95 -20.30
CA ILE A 247 0.26 7.14 -20.00
C ILE A 247 1.74 6.87 -20.19
N GLN A 248 2.47 7.90 -20.49
CA GLN A 248 3.91 7.82 -20.65
C GLN A 248 4.63 8.04 -19.32
N THR A 249 5.68 7.26 -19.09
CA THR A 249 6.54 7.40 -17.91
C THR A 249 8.00 7.28 -18.32
N GLY A 250 8.87 7.94 -17.56
CA GLY A 250 10.32 7.95 -17.77
C GLY A 250 10.86 9.28 -18.30
N MET A 251 12.15 9.47 -18.12
CA MET A 251 12.84 10.74 -18.40
C MET A 251 12.86 11.09 -19.89
N GLY A 252 12.98 10.09 -20.75
CA GLY A 252 13.04 10.27 -22.21
C GLY A 252 11.70 10.68 -22.83
N THR A 253 10.62 10.71 -22.06
CA THR A 253 9.30 11.15 -22.55
C THR A 253 9.14 12.67 -22.54
N VAL A 254 10.04 13.40 -21.86
CA VAL A 254 9.95 14.86 -21.69
C VAL A 254 10.58 15.56 -22.90
N ASP A 255 9.86 16.52 -23.44
CA ASP A 255 10.40 17.45 -24.42
C ASP A 255 11.13 18.59 -23.70
N THR A 256 12.46 18.44 -23.54
CA THR A 256 13.29 19.39 -22.80
C THR A 256 13.55 20.71 -23.59
N GLU A 257 13.09 20.81 -24.82
CA GLU A 257 13.13 22.10 -25.56
C GLU A 257 12.04 23.06 -25.03
N LYS A 258 10.97 22.52 -24.47
CA LYS A 258 9.92 23.30 -23.82
C LYS A 258 10.28 23.62 -22.35
N PRO A 259 9.66 24.69 -21.79
CA PRO A 259 9.68 24.91 -20.35
C PRO A 259 9.04 23.72 -19.60
N VAL A 260 9.63 23.30 -18.50
CA VAL A 260 9.19 22.12 -17.73
C VAL A 260 8.86 22.50 -16.28
N ILE A 261 7.63 22.24 -15.85
CA ILE A 261 7.23 22.30 -14.46
C ILE A 261 7.16 20.87 -13.91
N VAL A 262 7.88 20.62 -12.83
CA VAL A 262 7.89 19.33 -12.15
C VAL A 262 7.24 19.47 -10.78
N PHE A 263 6.30 18.59 -10.48
CA PHE A 263 5.68 18.47 -9.15
C PHE A 263 6.33 17.32 -8.36
N LEU A 264 6.55 17.54 -7.07
CA LEU A 264 7.14 16.54 -6.19
C LEU A 264 6.36 16.48 -4.86
N GLY A 265 6.05 15.27 -4.38
CA GLY A 265 5.41 15.04 -3.09
C GLY A 265 3.89 14.88 -3.17
N PHE A 266 3.20 15.29 -2.09
CA PHE A 266 1.73 15.24 -2.01
C PHE A 266 1.14 16.60 -2.42
N ASN A 267 1.23 16.92 -3.69
CA ASN A 267 1.07 18.26 -4.21
C ASN A 267 -0.14 18.38 -5.17
N PHE A 268 -1.24 17.73 -4.81
CA PHE A 268 -2.43 17.63 -5.67
C PHE A 268 -3.01 19.01 -6.05
N LEU A 269 -3.33 19.87 -5.05
CA LEU A 269 -3.98 21.16 -5.30
C LEU A 269 -3.13 22.12 -6.15
N PRO A 270 -1.83 22.32 -5.89
CA PRO A 270 -1.00 23.11 -6.77
C PRO A 270 -0.93 22.57 -8.21
N ALA A 271 -0.85 21.24 -8.38
CA ALA A 271 -0.84 20.62 -9.71
C ALA A 271 -2.18 20.85 -10.44
N TRP A 272 -3.29 20.65 -9.75
CA TRP A 272 -4.63 20.91 -10.28
C TRP A 272 -4.78 22.36 -10.75
N ASN A 273 -4.39 23.34 -9.93
CA ASN A 273 -4.48 24.76 -10.27
C ASN A 273 -3.59 25.16 -11.44
N VAL A 274 -2.36 24.58 -11.53
CA VAL A 274 -1.50 24.82 -12.72
C VAL A 274 -2.18 24.31 -13.97
N ILE A 275 -2.76 23.09 -13.95
CA ILE A 275 -3.43 22.53 -15.12
C ILE A 275 -4.67 23.33 -15.50
N LYS A 276 -5.46 23.76 -14.53
CA LYS A 276 -6.62 24.62 -14.76
C LYS A 276 -6.23 25.91 -15.48
N LEU A 277 -5.25 26.64 -14.94
CA LEU A 277 -4.73 27.87 -15.55
C LEU A 277 -4.08 27.64 -16.91
N LEU A 278 -3.39 26.53 -17.09
CA LEU A 278 -2.76 26.16 -18.36
C LEU A 278 -3.81 25.98 -19.47
N LYS A 279 -4.89 25.27 -19.16
CA LYS A 279 -6.03 25.08 -20.07
C LYS A 279 -6.74 26.39 -20.37
N GLU A 280 -7.04 27.20 -19.36
CA GLU A 280 -7.67 28.52 -19.52
C GLU A 280 -6.88 29.47 -20.41
N LYS A 281 -5.53 29.40 -20.34
CA LYS A 281 -4.63 30.24 -21.16
C LYS A 281 -4.26 29.63 -22.50
N GLY A 282 -4.69 28.41 -22.82
CA GLY A 282 -4.35 27.71 -24.06
C GLY A 282 -2.84 27.43 -24.20
N MET A 283 -2.16 27.13 -23.09
CA MET A 283 -0.71 26.91 -23.03
C MET A 283 -0.31 25.43 -22.96
N GLU A 284 -1.24 24.51 -23.13
CA GLU A 284 -1.03 23.07 -22.92
C GLU A 284 0.04 22.44 -23.83
N ASP A 285 0.29 23.01 -25.03
CA ASP A 285 1.31 22.54 -25.93
C ASP A 285 2.66 23.27 -25.79
N ARG A 286 2.71 24.28 -24.92
CA ARG A 286 3.90 25.12 -24.72
C ARG A 286 4.74 24.71 -23.53
N ILE A 287 4.15 24.10 -22.52
CA ILE A 287 4.79 23.77 -21.24
C ILE A 287 4.61 22.28 -20.95
N GLU A 288 5.71 21.62 -20.61
CA GLU A 288 5.70 20.23 -20.15
C GLU A 288 5.36 20.17 -18.66
N ILE A 289 4.40 19.32 -18.31
CA ILE A 289 3.96 19.12 -16.95
C ILE A 289 4.28 17.69 -16.50
N CYS A 290 5.07 17.59 -15.45
CA CYS A 290 5.58 16.31 -14.99
C CYS A 290 5.41 16.15 -13.48
N GLY A 291 5.38 14.90 -13.01
CA GLY A 291 5.32 14.58 -11.60
C GLY A 291 6.32 13.52 -11.16
N ILE A 292 6.74 13.61 -9.92
CA ILE A 292 7.61 12.62 -9.26
C ILE A 292 6.85 12.04 -8.06
N GLY A 293 6.75 10.70 -8.00
CA GLY A 293 6.07 10.00 -6.92
C GLY A 293 4.55 10.15 -6.96
N SER A 294 3.91 10.32 -5.82
CA SER A 294 2.44 10.25 -5.69
C SER A 294 1.71 11.28 -6.55
N VAL A 295 2.18 12.53 -6.56
CA VAL A 295 1.57 13.59 -7.38
C VAL A 295 1.62 13.28 -8.87
N GLY A 296 2.65 12.58 -9.36
CA GLY A 296 2.71 12.15 -10.76
C GLY A 296 1.57 11.19 -11.12
N HIS A 297 1.24 10.29 -10.21
CA HIS A 297 0.11 9.36 -10.40
C HIS A 297 -1.24 10.05 -10.30
N ASP A 298 -1.38 11.08 -9.48
CA ASP A 298 -2.59 11.91 -9.43
C ASP A 298 -2.73 12.77 -10.69
N LEU A 299 -1.64 13.44 -11.10
CA LEU A 299 -1.58 14.32 -12.28
C LEU A 299 -2.14 13.63 -13.53
N VAL A 300 -1.70 12.42 -13.82
CA VAL A 300 -2.12 11.68 -15.02
C VAL A 300 -3.57 11.19 -14.98
N ARG A 301 -4.25 11.34 -13.85
CA ARG A 301 -5.68 11.03 -13.71
C ARG A 301 -6.58 12.17 -14.18
N PHE A 302 -6.09 13.41 -14.20
CA PHE A 302 -6.84 14.60 -14.61
C PHE A 302 -6.21 15.38 -15.77
N TYR A 303 -5.02 14.97 -16.22
CA TYR A 303 -4.32 15.58 -17.33
C TYR A 303 -3.65 14.54 -18.21
N ASP A 304 -4.14 14.35 -19.42
CA ASP A 304 -3.72 13.33 -20.39
C ASP A 304 -2.30 13.52 -20.93
N LYS A 305 -1.81 14.78 -20.95
CA LYS A 305 -0.43 15.12 -21.36
C LYS A 305 0.57 15.05 -20.18
N GLY A 306 0.10 14.74 -18.97
CA GLY A 306 0.92 14.58 -17.77
C GLY A 306 1.92 13.43 -17.91
N LYS A 307 3.10 13.55 -17.28
CA LYS A 307 4.15 12.53 -17.33
C LYS A 307 4.66 12.19 -15.92
N ILE A 308 5.00 10.93 -15.71
CA ILE A 308 5.62 10.46 -14.47
C ILE A 308 7.11 10.24 -14.73
N LEU A 309 8.00 10.97 -14.03
CA LEU A 309 9.43 10.93 -14.30
C LEU A 309 10.19 9.89 -13.50
N ALA A 310 9.96 9.86 -12.19
CA ALA A 310 10.77 9.09 -11.27
C ALA A 310 10.05 8.81 -9.95
N THR A 311 10.67 7.97 -9.11
CA THR A 311 10.32 7.84 -7.70
C THR A 311 10.93 8.97 -6.87
N PRO A 312 10.43 9.33 -5.70
CA PRO A 312 10.95 10.42 -4.88
C PRO A 312 12.44 10.30 -4.53
N LEU A 313 12.95 9.09 -4.31
CA LEU A 313 14.37 8.89 -4.03
C LEU A 313 15.27 9.22 -5.25
N LYS A 314 14.75 9.02 -6.46
CA LYS A 314 15.46 9.34 -7.69
C LYS A 314 15.30 10.81 -8.11
N THR A 315 14.80 11.71 -7.24
CA THR A 315 14.61 13.15 -7.55
C THR A 315 15.91 13.83 -8.00
N ASN A 316 17.06 13.51 -7.37
CA ASN A 316 18.33 14.10 -7.78
C ASN A 316 18.69 13.77 -9.23
N ARG A 317 18.27 12.63 -9.75
CA ARG A 317 18.43 12.31 -11.17
C ARG A 317 17.74 13.35 -12.05
N VAL A 318 16.48 13.71 -11.73
CA VAL A 318 15.70 14.70 -12.48
C VAL A 318 16.34 16.10 -12.39
N LEU A 319 16.73 16.51 -11.18
CA LEU A 319 17.31 17.82 -10.94
C LEU A 319 18.70 17.98 -11.61
N ARG A 320 19.60 17.02 -11.40
CA ARG A 320 20.96 17.07 -11.92
C ARG A 320 21.05 16.98 -13.45
N MET A 321 20.04 16.41 -14.09
CA MET A 321 19.88 16.47 -15.55
C MET A 321 19.42 17.84 -16.05
N GLY A 322 18.96 18.72 -15.17
CA GLY A 322 18.43 20.01 -15.53
C GLY A 322 17.08 19.95 -16.23
N ILE A 323 16.28 18.89 -16.04
CA ILE A 323 14.95 18.76 -16.68
C ILE A 323 13.99 19.81 -16.14
N ALA A 324 13.93 19.97 -14.81
CA ALA A 324 12.98 20.91 -14.19
C ALA A 324 13.46 22.35 -14.31
N ASP A 325 12.69 23.21 -14.95
CA ASP A 325 12.88 24.65 -14.90
C ASP A 325 12.31 25.22 -13.62
N VAL A 326 11.11 24.77 -13.24
CA VAL A 326 10.46 25.04 -11.96
C VAL A 326 10.09 23.73 -11.29
N LEU A 327 10.50 23.58 -10.02
CA LEU A 327 10.09 22.48 -9.14
C LEU A 327 9.07 23.01 -8.13
N VAL A 328 7.86 22.49 -8.17
CA VAL A 328 6.82 22.77 -7.18
C VAL A 328 6.79 21.60 -6.19
N ILE A 329 7.11 21.87 -4.92
CA ILE A 329 7.35 20.83 -3.92
C ILE A 329 6.47 20.98 -2.69
N SER A 330 5.93 19.87 -2.24
CA SER A 330 5.34 19.66 -0.92
C SER A 330 6.15 18.59 -0.17
N GLU A 331 5.61 18.05 0.95
CA GLU A 331 6.26 16.98 1.67
C GLU A 331 6.52 15.75 0.78
N THR A 332 7.68 15.15 0.97
CA THR A 332 8.08 13.96 0.22
C THR A 332 8.41 12.80 1.15
N CYS A 333 8.25 11.58 0.67
CA CYS A 333 8.43 10.37 1.49
C CYS A 333 9.86 10.18 2.01
N CYS A 334 10.89 10.61 1.28
CA CYS A 334 12.24 10.10 1.52
C CYS A 334 13.36 11.05 1.11
N LYS A 335 13.13 12.33 0.82
CA LYS A 335 14.19 13.19 0.27
C LYS A 335 14.33 14.51 1.02
N ALA A 336 15.57 14.85 1.35
CA ALA A 336 15.99 16.12 1.91
C ALA A 336 16.96 16.85 0.97
N GLU A 337 17.42 18.05 1.33
CA GLU A 337 18.42 18.84 0.62
C GLU A 337 18.07 19.21 -0.83
N ILE A 338 16.78 19.26 -1.16
CA ILE A 338 16.31 19.56 -2.53
C ILE A 338 16.81 20.92 -3.04
N LEU A 339 16.87 21.95 -2.18
CA LEU A 339 17.34 23.27 -2.57
C LEU A 339 18.79 23.25 -3.07
N LYS A 340 19.65 22.53 -2.35
CA LYS A 340 21.06 22.37 -2.71
C LYS A 340 21.23 21.67 -4.06
N GLU A 341 20.41 20.65 -4.32
CA GLU A 341 20.46 19.92 -5.58
C GLU A 341 19.86 20.72 -6.74
N ALA A 342 18.76 21.44 -6.52
CA ALA A 342 18.12 22.29 -7.51
C ALA A 342 19.02 23.45 -7.95
N ALA A 343 19.77 24.05 -7.01
CA ALA A 343 20.70 25.15 -7.29
C ALA A 343 21.83 24.77 -8.28
N LYS A 344 22.22 23.49 -8.35
CA LYS A 344 23.26 23.00 -9.27
C LYS A 344 22.87 23.13 -10.74
N THR A 345 21.62 23.26 -11.03
CA THR A 345 21.05 23.35 -12.37
C THR A 345 20.17 24.59 -12.56
N ASP A 346 20.31 25.59 -11.70
CA ASP A 346 19.49 26.83 -11.74
C ASP A 346 17.97 26.59 -11.73
N THR A 347 17.52 25.40 -11.25
CA THR A 347 16.11 25.06 -11.08
C THR A 347 15.50 25.91 -9.98
N LYS A 348 14.41 26.62 -10.27
CA LYS A 348 13.70 27.42 -9.26
C LYS A 348 12.69 26.55 -8.48
N VAL A 349 12.63 26.74 -7.16
CA VAL A 349 11.82 25.93 -6.27
C VAL A 349 10.68 26.74 -5.65
N ILE A 350 9.46 26.23 -5.77
CA ILE A 350 8.28 26.75 -5.08
C ILE A 350 7.82 25.71 -4.07
N ALA A 351 8.11 25.95 -2.79
CA ALA A 351 7.56 25.14 -1.70
C ALA A 351 6.10 25.55 -1.45
N THR A 352 5.21 24.57 -1.20
CA THR A 352 3.76 24.80 -1.10
C THR A 352 3.17 24.38 0.24
N SER A 353 3.99 23.91 1.17
CA SER A 353 3.52 23.42 2.47
C SER A 353 4.47 23.80 3.59
N PHE A 354 3.94 24.18 4.74
CA PHE A 354 4.73 24.37 5.96
C PHE A 354 5.48 23.12 6.39
N LYS A 355 5.00 21.94 6.04
CA LYS A 355 5.67 20.66 6.30
C LYS A 355 7.00 20.52 5.56
N GLN A 356 7.14 21.23 4.46
CA GLN A 356 8.34 21.28 3.62
C GLN A 356 8.76 22.72 3.35
N SER A 357 8.73 23.57 4.38
CA SER A 357 9.08 25.00 4.25
C SER A 357 10.54 25.24 3.91
N MET A 358 11.43 24.29 4.22
CA MET A 358 12.88 24.39 4.02
C MET A 358 13.51 25.66 4.64
N GLY A 359 12.88 26.20 5.70
CA GLY A 359 13.30 27.42 6.38
C GLY A 359 12.97 28.72 5.61
N LEU A 360 12.19 28.62 4.53
CA LEU A 360 11.79 29.79 3.73
C LEU A 360 10.63 30.53 4.41
N PRO A 361 10.59 31.86 4.35
CA PRO A 361 9.46 32.64 4.79
C PRO A 361 8.26 32.45 3.82
N ASP A 362 7.03 32.44 4.37
CA ASP A 362 5.82 32.38 3.55
C ASP A 362 5.60 33.71 2.81
N ARG A 363 5.61 33.64 1.49
CA ARG A 363 5.39 34.74 0.56
C ARG A 363 3.94 34.79 0.03
N SER A 364 3.04 33.97 0.59
CA SER A 364 1.62 33.99 0.17
C SER A 364 0.94 35.37 0.29
N PRO A 365 1.31 36.25 1.24
CA PRO A 365 0.78 37.63 1.28
C PRO A 365 1.25 38.52 0.12
N ASP A 366 2.41 38.24 -0.47
CA ASP A 366 3.02 39.08 -1.52
C ASP A 366 2.30 38.94 -2.86
N THR A 367 2.52 39.89 -3.78
CA THR A 367 1.93 39.80 -5.12
C THR A 367 2.65 38.79 -5.99
N VAL A 368 1.94 38.20 -6.95
CA VAL A 368 2.51 37.28 -7.95
C VAL A 368 3.65 37.96 -8.74
N ASP A 369 3.53 39.27 -8.96
CA ASP A 369 4.52 40.06 -9.68
C ASP A 369 5.82 40.22 -8.91
N ASP A 370 5.74 40.50 -7.63
CA ASP A 370 6.93 40.68 -6.78
C ASP A 370 7.67 39.36 -6.58
N ILE A 371 6.93 38.30 -6.28
CA ILE A 371 7.53 36.95 -6.16
C ILE A 371 8.18 36.53 -7.47
N GLY A 372 7.49 36.72 -8.60
CA GLY A 372 7.99 36.39 -9.93
C GLY A 372 9.25 37.16 -10.29
N LYS A 373 9.32 38.48 -9.96
CA LYS A 373 10.51 39.31 -10.16
C LYS A 373 11.70 38.81 -9.35
N ASP A 374 11.49 38.46 -8.07
CA ASP A 374 12.56 37.98 -7.21
C ASP A 374 13.17 36.66 -7.72
N LEU A 375 12.31 35.69 -8.11
CA LEU A 375 12.78 34.44 -8.74
C LEU A 375 13.59 34.67 -10.03
N LEU A 376 13.12 35.61 -10.87
CA LEU A 376 13.82 35.95 -12.11
C LEU A 376 15.11 36.75 -11.86
N ASN A 377 15.27 37.43 -10.73
CA ASN A 377 16.42 38.24 -10.37
C ASN A 377 17.46 37.48 -9.51
N GLY A 378 17.30 36.16 -9.35
CA GLY A 378 18.31 35.33 -8.71
C GLY A 378 17.90 34.63 -7.43
N LEU A 379 16.70 34.87 -6.93
CA LEU A 379 16.17 34.06 -5.81
C LEU A 379 15.95 32.62 -6.27
N ASP A 380 16.45 31.63 -5.50
CA ASP A 380 16.41 30.23 -5.91
C ASP A 380 15.14 29.51 -5.45
N ALA A 381 14.53 29.97 -4.34
CA ALA A 381 13.39 29.30 -3.77
C ALA A 381 12.44 30.26 -3.01
N VAL A 382 11.16 29.93 -3.01
CA VAL A 382 10.10 30.62 -2.26
C VAL A 382 9.17 29.62 -1.60
N LEU A 383 8.57 29.99 -0.47
CA LEU A 383 7.43 29.29 0.11
C LEU A 383 6.15 30.06 -0.23
N ILE A 384 5.17 29.37 -0.81
CA ILE A 384 3.84 29.91 -1.14
C ILE A 384 2.81 28.86 -0.74
N THR A 385 2.20 29.03 0.43
CA THR A 385 1.22 28.06 0.97
C THR A 385 -0.16 28.15 0.32
N ASN A 386 -0.44 29.23 -0.41
CA ASN A 386 -1.65 29.34 -1.23
C ASN A 386 -1.46 28.63 -2.57
N PRO A 387 -2.21 27.55 -2.87
CA PRO A 387 -1.99 26.71 -4.04
C PRO A 387 -2.32 27.42 -5.37
N GLU A 388 -3.32 28.31 -5.39
CA GLU A 388 -3.68 29.10 -6.57
C GLU A 388 -2.55 30.07 -6.93
N LYS A 389 -2.03 30.79 -5.93
CA LYS A 389 -0.92 31.72 -6.11
C LYS A 389 0.38 31.00 -6.53
N ALA A 390 0.65 29.84 -5.95
CA ALA A 390 1.80 29.03 -6.34
C ALA A 390 1.72 28.63 -7.83
N ALA A 391 0.52 28.29 -8.31
CA ALA A 391 0.28 27.96 -9.70
C ALA A 391 0.49 29.17 -10.63
N GLU A 392 -0.05 30.34 -10.26
CA GLU A 392 0.13 31.59 -11.02
C GLU A 392 1.61 31.98 -11.13
N VAL A 393 2.36 31.92 -10.05
CA VAL A 393 3.79 32.23 -10.01
C VAL A 393 4.55 31.23 -10.90
N ALA A 394 4.31 29.92 -10.76
CA ALA A 394 4.98 28.90 -11.54
C ALA A 394 4.82 29.13 -13.07
N LEU A 395 3.59 29.36 -13.53
CA LEU A 395 3.31 29.62 -14.94
C LEU A 395 3.87 30.94 -15.44
N LYS A 396 3.91 31.95 -14.58
CA LYS A 396 4.45 33.27 -14.93
C LYS A 396 5.96 33.25 -15.18
N VAL A 397 6.70 32.44 -14.43
CA VAL A 397 8.16 32.49 -14.43
C VAL A 397 8.81 31.42 -15.31
N VAL A 398 8.16 30.27 -15.56
CA VAL A 398 8.79 29.08 -16.15
C VAL A 398 9.41 29.34 -17.51
N GLU A 399 8.73 30.04 -18.43
CA GLU A 399 9.27 30.33 -19.77
C GLU A 399 10.54 31.22 -19.71
N LYS A 400 10.52 32.26 -18.86
CA LYS A 400 11.65 33.15 -18.68
C LYS A 400 12.82 32.51 -17.95
N ILE A 401 12.56 31.56 -17.06
CA ILE A 401 13.60 30.76 -16.43
C ILE A 401 14.25 29.86 -17.46
N LYS A 402 13.46 29.17 -18.30
CA LYS A 402 13.96 28.32 -19.38
C LYS A 402 14.93 29.07 -20.29
N GLU A 403 14.58 30.30 -20.69
CA GLU A 403 15.42 31.16 -21.55
C GLU A 403 16.78 31.53 -20.93
N LYS A 404 16.87 31.60 -19.60
CA LYS A 404 18.08 31.98 -18.87
C LYS A 404 18.98 30.79 -18.53
N ARG A 405 18.47 29.57 -18.57
CA ARG A 405 19.19 28.35 -18.17
C ARG A 405 20.04 27.81 -19.31
N LYS A 406 21.06 27.02 -18.98
CA LYS A 406 21.85 26.27 -19.96
C LYS A 406 21.00 25.26 -20.71
N ASN A 407 21.31 25.04 -21.98
CA ASN A 407 20.60 24.04 -22.78
C ASN A 407 20.86 22.61 -22.33
N SER A 408 22.02 22.33 -21.71
CA SER A 408 22.34 21.02 -21.16
C SER A 408 23.22 21.15 -19.93
N TYR A 409 22.94 20.29 -18.94
CA TYR A 409 23.75 20.12 -17.74
C TYR A 409 24.50 18.79 -17.74
N LEU A 410 24.35 17.97 -18.77
CA LEU A 410 25.04 16.67 -18.88
C LEU A 410 26.49 16.89 -19.34
N LEU A 411 27.41 16.24 -18.63
CA LEU A 411 28.85 16.29 -18.92
C LEU A 411 29.18 15.66 -20.29
N SER A 412 30.17 16.23 -21.00
CA SER A 412 30.78 15.62 -22.19
C SER A 412 31.62 14.39 -21.81
N GLU A 413 31.97 13.58 -22.80
CA GLU A 413 32.86 12.41 -22.60
C GLU A 413 34.25 12.81 -22.12
N GLU A 414 34.78 13.95 -22.61
CA GLU A 414 36.06 14.52 -22.20
C GLU A 414 36.02 14.96 -20.71
N GLU A 415 34.95 15.64 -20.30
CA GLU A 415 34.77 16.06 -18.91
C GLU A 415 34.63 14.84 -17.97
N ILE A 416 33.88 13.79 -18.41
CA ILE A 416 33.74 12.54 -17.64
C ILE A 416 35.11 11.90 -17.46
N LYS A 417 35.89 11.76 -18.51
CA LYS A 417 37.25 11.20 -18.47
C LYS A 417 38.16 11.99 -17.53
N ALA A 418 38.19 13.32 -17.65
CA ALA A 418 39.01 14.21 -16.84
C ALA A 418 38.64 14.17 -15.34
N LEU A 419 37.34 14.05 -15.03
CA LEU A 419 36.87 13.94 -13.63
C LEU A 419 37.13 12.54 -13.07
N SER A 420 36.96 11.50 -13.87
CA SER A 420 37.21 10.11 -13.50
C SER A 420 38.67 9.84 -13.18
N SER A 421 39.63 10.54 -13.86
CA SER A 421 41.06 10.37 -13.59
C SER A 421 41.50 10.86 -12.20
N LYS A 422 40.67 11.63 -11.50
CA LYS A 422 40.91 12.01 -10.09
C LYS A 422 40.70 10.88 -9.11
N CYS A 423 40.11 9.72 -9.53
CA CYS A 423 39.82 8.62 -8.64
C CYS A 423 41.07 7.84 -8.23
N ASP A 424 41.34 7.78 -6.95
CA ASP A 424 42.44 7.06 -6.32
C ASP A 424 42.10 5.61 -5.92
N GLU A 425 40.92 5.10 -6.33
CA GLU A 425 40.44 3.75 -6.06
C GLU A 425 40.29 3.40 -4.55
N CYS A 426 40.08 4.39 -3.70
CA CYS A 426 39.97 4.21 -2.23
C CYS A 426 38.70 3.46 -1.77
N ASP A 427 37.74 3.18 -2.67
CA ASP A 427 36.47 2.51 -2.41
C ASP A 427 35.57 3.16 -1.34
N ALA A 428 35.80 4.41 -0.98
CA ALA A 428 34.95 5.13 -0.03
C ALA A 428 33.51 5.24 -0.55
N CYS A 429 33.35 5.49 -1.86
CA CYS A 429 32.03 5.56 -2.54
C CYS A 429 31.29 4.21 -2.51
N PHE A 430 32.00 3.08 -2.64
CA PHE A 430 31.41 1.74 -2.53
C PHE A 430 30.92 1.46 -1.10
N ARG A 431 31.75 1.76 -0.09
CA ARG A 431 31.39 1.53 1.32
C ARG A 431 30.21 2.41 1.76
N ALA A 432 30.09 3.61 1.21
CA ALA A 432 29.00 4.53 1.52
C ALA A 432 27.71 4.22 0.74
N CYS A 433 27.79 3.43 -0.33
CA CYS A 433 26.65 3.17 -1.21
C CYS A 433 25.66 2.17 -0.58
N PRO A 434 24.37 2.54 -0.35
CA PRO A 434 23.37 1.62 0.21
C PRO A 434 23.07 0.43 -0.71
N ASN A 435 23.30 0.59 -2.02
CA ASN A 435 23.12 -0.48 -3.02
C ASN A 435 24.43 -1.22 -3.37
N SER A 436 25.53 -0.95 -2.67
CA SER A 436 26.83 -1.60 -2.88
C SER A 436 27.30 -1.58 -4.35
N LEU A 437 27.13 -0.42 -5.02
CA LEU A 437 27.49 -0.25 -6.42
C LEU A 437 29.01 -0.14 -6.58
N GLN A 438 29.59 -0.77 -7.61
CA GLN A 438 31.02 -0.79 -7.91
C GLN A 438 31.48 0.50 -8.62
N ILE A 439 31.32 1.63 -7.90
CA ILE A 439 31.50 2.98 -8.46
C ILE A 439 32.97 3.25 -8.81
N SER A 440 33.92 2.89 -7.94
CA SER A 440 35.36 3.11 -8.17
C SER A 440 35.83 2.39 -9.44
N ARG A 441 35.37 1.15 -9.67
CA ARG A 441 35.69 0.40 -10.90
C ARG A 441 35.08 1.03 -12.15
N ALA A 442 33.86 1.60 -12.03
CA ALA A 442 33.23 2.30 -13.15
C ALA A 442 33.98 3.59 -13.49
N LEU A 443 34.45 4.34 -12.48
CA LEU A 443 35.29 5.52 -12.67
C LEU A 443 36.62 5.16 -13.33
N LYS A 444 37.25 4.06 -12.93
CA LYS A 444 38.51 3.62 -13.52
C LYS A 444 38.39 3.21 -14.99
N ALA A 445 37.27 2.53 -15.33
CA ALA A 445 36.97 2.23 -16.73
C ALA A 445 36.76 3.52 -17.55
N ALA A 446 36.05 4.50 -17.00
CA ALA A 446 35.76 5.78 -17.65
C ALA A 446 37.03 6.64 -17.86
N GLU A 447 38.02 6.58 -16.98
CA GLU A 447 39.35 7.17 -17.20
C GLU A 447 39.98 6.61 -18.47
N GLY A 448 39.83 5.33 -18.73
CA GLY A 448 40.27 4.63 -19.95
C GLY A 448 39.40 4.91 -21.18
N GLY A 449 38.30 5.65 -21.04
CA GLY A 449 37.34 5.93 -22.11
C GLY A 449 36.19 4.92 -22.25
N ASP A 450 36.10 3.90 -21.40
CA ASP A 450 34.97 2.98 -21.36
C ASP A 450 33.92 3.50 -20.41
N LEU A 451 32.84 4.08 -20.96
CA LEU A 451 31.71 4.63 -20.20
C LEU A 451 30.63 3.60 -19.90
N SER A 452 30.73 2.37 -20.42
CA SER A 452 29.66 1.34 -20.30
C SER A 452 29.31 1.06 -18.87
N ARG A 453 30.30 0.94 -17.98
CA ARG A 453 30.09 0.65 -16.56
C ARG A 453 29.41 1.80 -15.80
N LEU A 454 29.71 3.06 -16.14
CA LEU A 454 28.98 4.20 -15.58
C LEU A 454 27.54 4.22 -16.08
N CYS A 455 27.33 3.92 -17.36
CA CYS A 455 26.00 3.83 -17.96
C CYS A 455 25.14 2.74 -17.27
N GLU A 456 25.70 1.58 -16.94
CA GLU A 456 25.02 0.52 -16.20
C GLU A 456 24.53 0.98 -14.81
N LEU A 457 25.23 1.91 -14.17
CA LEU A 457 24.83 2.47 -12.88
C LEU A 457 23.59 3.34 -12.97
N TYR A 458 23.20 3.82 -14.15
CA TYR A 458 22.01 4.66 -14.33
C TYR A 458 20.73 4.00 -13.83
N GLY A 459 20.49 2.73 -14.16
CA GLY A 459 19.32 1.98 -13.68
C GLY A 459 19.42 1.50 -12.23
N GLN A 460 20.66 1.37 -11.70
CA GLN A 460 20.91 0.76 -10.39
C GLN A 460 21.02 1.77 -9.25
N SER A 461 21.35 3.03 -9.56
CA SER A 461 21.53 4.08 -8.55
C SER A 461 20.18 4.63 -8.07
N ILE A 462 20.09 4.93 -6.78
CA ILE A 462 19.00 5.73 -6.17
C ILE A 462 19.34 7.23 -6.08
N TYR A 463 20.50 7.63 -6.56
CA TYR A 463 20.95 9.03 -6.62
C TYR A 463 20.92 9.76 -5.26
N CYS A 464 21.24 9.08 -4.17
CA CYS A 464 21.19 9.64 -2.82
C CYS A 464 22.34 10.60 -2.50
N GLY A 465 23.43 10.61 -3.29
CA GLY A 465 24.59 11.49 -3.10
C GLY A 465 25.64 10.98 -2.11
N LYS A 466 25.39 9.88 -1.38
CA LYS A 466 26.33 9.37 -0.36
C LYS A 466 27.72 9.03 -0.91
N CYS A 467 27.81 8.60 -2.14
CA CYS A 467 29.08 8.34 -2.81
C CYS A 467 29.89 9.62 -3.07
N GLU A 468 29.23 10.76 -3.36
CA GLU A 468 29.87 12.07 -3.54
C GLU A 468 30.35 12.62 -2.18
N GLU A 469 29.47 12.56 -1.14
CA GLU A 469 29.82 13.00 0.21
C GLU A 469 31.03 12.22 0.81
N ALA A 470 31.14 10.95 0.47
CA ALA A 470 32.23 10.10 0.97
C ALA A 470 33.51 10.19 0.12
N CYS A 471 33.46 10.85 -1.05
CA CYS A 471 34.60 10.91 -1.97
C CYS A 471 35.63 11.94 -1.50
N PRO A 472 36.89 11.55 -1.17
CA PRO A 472 37.90 12.50 -0.74
C PRO A 472 38.40 13.40 -1.87
N GLN A 473 38.08 13.09 -3.13
CA GLN A 473 38.46 13.84 -4.30
C GLN A 473 37.31 14.72 -4.85
N ASP A 474 36.19 14.83 -4.12
CA ASP A 474 35.02 15.62 -4.50
C ASP A 474 34.51 15.34 -5.93
N ILE A 475 34.54 14.07 -6.36
CA ILE A 475 34.11 13.67 -7.70
C ILE A 475 32.57 13.73 -7.77
N PRO A 476 31.98 14.45 -8.74
CA PRO A 476 30.54 14.56 -8.92
C PRO A 476 29.96 13.28 -9.59
N ILE A 477 29.91 12.20 -8.82
CA ILE A 477 29.62 10.84 -9.32
C ILE A 477 28.25 10.76 -10.01
N ILE A 478 27.26 11.47 -9.49
CA ILE A 478 25.92 11.51 -10.10
C ILE A 478 25.97 12.09 -11.50
N ASP A 479 26.71 13.21 -11.68
CA ASP A 479 26.82 13.87 -12.99
C ASP A 479 27.59 13.02 -13.99
N LEU A 480 28.58 12.27 -13.51
CA LEU A 480 29.32 11.32 -14.35
C LEU A 480 28.44 10.17 -14.84
N ILE A 481 27.61 9.61 -13.94
CA ILE A 481 26.64 8.56 -14.31
C ILE A 481 25.63 9.09 -15.34
N LEU A 482 25.09 10.30 -15.13
CA LEU A 482 24.12 10.92 -16.02
C LEU A 482 24.74 11.27 -17.39
N GLY A 483 25.94 11.81 -17.37
CA GLY A 483 26.66 12.13 -18.61
C GLY A 483 27.00 10.90 -19.46
N ALA A 484 27.38 9.77 -18.80
CA ALA A 484 27.65 8.51 -19.48
C ALA A 484 26.37 7.84 -20.01
N ALA A 485 25.21 8.14 -19.43
CA ALA A 485 23.92 7.48 -19.72
C ALA A 485 23.04 8.27 -20.70
N LYS A 486 23.58 9.22 -21.49
CA LYS A 486 22.76 10.09 -22.36
C LYS A 486 21.79 9.34 -23.26
N ASP A 487 22.23 8.25 -23.89
CA ASP A 487 21.38 7.45 -24.77
C ASP A 487 20.36 6.63 -23.98
N ALA A 488 20.77 6.02 -22.87
CA ALA A 488 19.87 5.32 -21.98
C ALA A 488 18.76 6.24 -21.43
N ILE A 489 19.07 7.52 -21.18
CA ILE A 489 18.09 8.52 -20.76
C ILE A 489 17.07 8.80 -21.87
N LYS A 490 17.50 8.94 -23.12
CA LYS A 490 16.59 9.14 -24.26
C LYS A 490 15.69 7.94 -24.49
N GLU A 491 16.19 6.75 -24.21
CA GLU A 491 15.45 5.48 -24.32
C GLU A 491 14.59 5.17 -23.10
N ASP A 492 14.77 5.91 -21.99
CA ASP A 492 13.96 5.75 -20.76
C ASP A 492 12.51 6.21 -21.00
N LYS A 493 11.80 5.42 -21.81
CA LYS A 493 10.40 5.59 -22.20
C LYS A 493 9.64 4.31 -21.94
N SER A 494 8.60 4.41 -21.18
CA SER A 494 7.72 3.29 -20.86
C SER A 494 6.27 3.73 -20.91
N VAL A 495 5.38 2.77 -21.04
CA VAL A 495 3.93 2.97 -21.06
C VAL A 495 3.30 2.17 -19.95
N MET A 496 2.45 2.81 -19.18
CA MET A 496 1.65 2.16 -18.13
C MET A 496 0.18 2.59 -18.26
N ARG A 497 -0.71 1.84 -17.64
CA ARG A 497 -2.10 2.27 -17.54
C ARG A 497 -2.27 3.31 -16.45
N ALA A 498 -3.07 4.34 -16.71
CA ALA A 498 -3.42 5.33 -15.70
C ALA A 498 -4.18 4.68 -14.54
N GLY A 499 -3.91 5.16 -13.33
CA GLY A 499 -4.64 4.73 -12.14
C GLY A 499 -6.07 5.26 -12.18
N ARG A 500 -7.04 4.39 -11.94
CA ARG A 500 -8.46 4.75 -11.89
C ARG A 500 -8.96 5.06 -10.48
N GLY A 501 -8.06 5.02 -9.50
CA GLY A 501 -8.44 5.12 -8.10
C GLY A 501 -9.15 3.86 -7.61
N THR A 502 -9.72 3.98 -6.44
CA THR A 502 -10.21 2.84 -5.66
C THR A 502 -11.69 2.57 -5.84
N PHE A 503 -12.43 3.53 -6.39
CA PHE A 503 -13.88 3.50 -6.42
C PHE A 503 -14.48 3.03 -7.75
N SER A 504 -13.65 2.63 -8.72
CA SER A 504 -14.16 2.14 -10.00
C SER A 504 -14.96 0.84 -9.84
N ASN A 505 -16.25 0.91 -10.17
CA ASN A 505 -17.17 -0.21 -9.98
C ASN A 505 -16.81 -1.44 -10.83
N VAL A 506 -16.33 -1.22 -12.05
CA VAL A 506 -16.06 -2.31 -13.00
C VAL A 506 -14.89 -3.16 -12.54
N GLU A 507 -13.80 -2.51 -12.19
CA GLU A 507 -12.58 -3.21 -11.75
C GLU A 507 -12.81 -3.95 -10.43
N VAL A 508 -13.50 -3.32 -9.48
CA VAL A 508 -13.84 -3.93 -8.19
C VAL A 508 -14.77 -5.12 -8.36
N ARG A 509 -15.76 -5.03 -9.24
CA ARG A 509 -16.68 -6.14 -9.53
C ARG A 509 -15.92 -7.35 -10.06
N ASP A 510 -15.09 -7.14 -11.05
CA ASP A 510 -14.36 -8.23 -11.72
C ASP A 510 -13.33 -8.85 -10.76
N TRP A 511 -12.73 -8.07 -9.91
CA TRP A 511 -11.88 -8.56 -8.83
C TRP A 511 -12.62 -9.40 -7.81
N ALA A 512 -13.80 -8.97 -7.38
CA ALA A 512 -14.60 -9.75 -6.44
C ALA A 512 -14.96 -11.12 -7.03
N ILE A 513 -15.37 -11.18 -8.28
CA ILE A 513 -15.69 -12.43 -8.99
C ILE A 513 -14.43 -13.30 -9.11
N THR A 514 -13.30 -12.70 -9.47
CA THR A 514 -12.01 -13.40 -9.59
C THR A 514 -11.53 -13.93 -8.24
N GLY A 515 -11.70 -13.17 -7.17
CA GLY A 515 -11.27 -13.57 -5.82
C GLY A 515 -11.98 -14.83 -5.29
N PHE A 516 -13.17 -15.18 -5.81
CA PHE A 516 -13.88 -16.39 -5.42
C PHE A 516 -13.49 -17.63 -6.21
N SER A 517 -13.05 -17.47 -7.44
CA SER A 517 -12.80 -18.58 -8.36
C SER A 517 -11.32 -18.93 -8.55
N THR A 518 -10.41 -18.12 -8.00
CA THR A 518 -8.96 -18.25 -8.25
C THR A 518 -8.15 -17.97 -6.97
N PRO A 519 -6.82 -18.22 -6.99
CA PRO A 519 -5.95 -17.69 -5.95
C PRO A 519 -6.15 -16.18 -5.87
N VAL A 520 -6.47 -15.70 -4.71
CA VAL A 520 -6.89 -14.36 -4.33
C VAL A 520 -6.18 -13.16 -4.98
N THR A 521 -6.63 -11.95 -4.67
CA THR A 521 -6.05 -10.67 -5.10
C THR A 521 -4.80 -10.32 -4.28
N ILE A 522 -3.79 -9.78 -4.93
CA ILE A 522 -2.54 -9.30 -4.32
C ILE A 522 -2.37 -7.83 -4.62
N GLY A 523 -1.97 -7.05 -3.61
CA GLY A 523 -1.51 -5.68 -3.80
C GLY A 523 0.02 -5.61 -3.80
N ILE A 524 0.60 -4.83 -4.71
CA ILE A 524 2.04 -4.50 -4.67
C ILE A 524 2.17 -2.99 -4.67
N ILE A 525 2.78 -2.46 -3.63
CA ILE A 525 3.07 -1.04 -3.45
C ILE A 525 4.51 -0.84 -3.00
N GLY A 526 5.00 0.38 -3.01
CA GLY A 526 6.32 0.71 -2.47
C GLY A 526 7.01 1.82 -3.22
N CYS A 527 8.24 2.10 -2.81
CA CYS A 527 8.99 3.27 -3.30
C CYS A 527 9.93 2.98 -4.48
N GLY A 528 10.10 1.72 -4.90
CA GLY A 528 10.95 1.38 -6.04
C GLY A 528 12.40 1.88 -5.90
N SER A 529 12.97 1.82 -4.69
CA SER A 529 14.19 2.57 -4.34
C SER A 529 15.39 1.67 -4.09
N THR A 530 15.24 0.37 -4.27
CA THR A 530 16.32 -0.60 -4.10
C THR A 530 16.90 -1.02 -5.45
N LYS A 531 18.16 -1.46 -5.44
CA LYS A 531 18.79 -2.01 -6.63
C LYS A 531 17.98 -3.19 -7.16
N GLY A 532 17.65 -3.16 -8.44
CA GLY A 532 16.87 -4.23 -9.09
C GLY A 532 15.37 -4.19 -8.83
N SER A 533 14.87 -3.15 -8.17
CA SER A 533 13.45 -3.00 -7.82
C SER A 533 12.51 -3.17 -9.03
N GLU A 534 12.86 -2.62 -10.20
CA GLU A 534 12.09 -2.74 -11.44
C GLU A 534 11.90 -4.21 -11.83
N THR A 535 12.99 -4.97 -11.82
CA THR A 535 12.97 -6.42 -12.10
C THR A 535 12.20 -7.19 -11.04
N ASP A 536 12.40 -6.86 -9.76
CA ASP A 536 11.77 -7.55 -8.64
C ASP A 536 10.24 -7.43 -8.68
N VAL A 537 9.75 -6.20 -8.80
CA VAL A 537 8.30 -5.96 -8.79
C VAL A 537 7.61 -6.47 -10.05
N ALA A 538 8.28 -6.36 -11.20
CA ALA A 538 7.77 -6.90 -12.46
C ALA A 538 7.72 -8.43 -12.44
N ARG A 539 8.76 -9.07 -11.89
CA ARG A 539 8.80 -10.51 -11.71
C ARG A 539 7.69 -10.99 -10.79
N MET A 540 7.51 -10.34 -9.63
CA MET A 540 6.42 -10.70 -8.72
C MET A 540 5.05 -10.55 -9.41
N ALA A 541 4.80 -9.42 -10.05
CA ALA A 541 3.53 -9.20 -10.76
C ALA A 541 3.30 -10.26 -11.84
N ASN A 542 4.29 -10.52 -12.70
CA ASN A 542 4.19 -11.51 -13.78
C ASN A 542 3.95 -12.93 -13.25
N GLU A 543 4.71 -13.37 -12.24
CA GLU A 543 4.58 -14.69 -11.64
C GLU A 543 3.18 -14.88 -11.02
N PHE A 544 2.68 -13.92 -10.28
CA PHE A 544 1.35 -14.03 -9.68
C PHE A 544 0.24 -14.03 -10.75
N ILE A 545 0.31 -13.14 -11.74
CA ILE A 545 -0.69 -13.09 -12.82
C ILE A 545 -0.67 -14.40 -13.62
N SER A 546 0.53 -14.92 -13.93
CA SER A 546 0.68 -16.21 -14.65
C SER A 546 0.06 -17.39 -13.88
N ASN A 547 -0.01 -17.27 -12.56
CA ASN A 547 -0.61 -18.25 -11.66
C ASN A 547 -2.05 -17.88 -11.25
N ASN A 548 -2.73 -17.08 -12.06
CA ASN A 548 -4.13 -16.70 -11.94
C ASN A 548 -4.48 -15.80 -10.73
N TYR A 549 -3.49 -15.11 -10.14
CA TYR A 549 -3.81 -14.06 -9.17
C TYR A 549 -4.26 -12.78 -9.89
N ALA A 550 -5.18 -12.05 -9.27
CA ALA A 550 -5.44 -10.68 -9.62
C ALA A 550 -4.42 -9.77 -8.89
N VAL A 551 -3.66 -9.00 -9.65
CA VAL A 551 -2.61 -8.16 -9.09
C VAL A 551 -3.00 -6.69 -9.21
N SER A 552 -3.01 -5.98 -8.09
CA SER A 552 -3.13 -4.53 -8.06
C SER A 552 -1.80 -3.89 -7.72
N VAL A 553 -1.53 -2.78 -8.37
CA VAL A 553 -0.32 -1.99 -8.15
C VAL A 553 -0.66 -0.54 -7.95
N ALA A 554 0.17 0.17 -7.19
CA ALA A 554 -0.01 1.59 -6.95
C ALA A 554 1.31 2.32 -6.70
N GLY A 555 1.30 3.61 -6.96
CA GLY A 555 2.41 4.50 -6.69
C GLY A 555 3.68 4.16 -7.49
N CYS A 556 4.81 4.36 -6.88
CA CYS A 556 6.11 4.21 -7.54
C CYS A 556 6.33 2.80 -8.12
N VAL A 557 5.84 1.75 -7.47
CA VAL A 557 5.91 0.37 -7.97
C VAL A 557 5.19 0.22 -9.31
N ALA A 558 4.06 0.89 -9.50
CA ALA A 558 3.32 0.83 -10.75
C ALA A 558 4.16 1.36 -11.94
N SER A 559 4.92 2.43 -11.75
CA SER A 559 5.83 2.95 -12.79
C SER A 559 7.10 2.10 -12.96
N GLU A 560 7.61 1.49 -11.88
CA GLU A 560 8.76 0.57 -11.96
C GLU A 560 8.42 -0.68 -12.80
N ILE A 561 7.24 -1.26 -12.61
CA ILE A 561 6.75 -2.40 -13.42
C ILE A 561 6.68 -2.04 -14.91
N ALA A 562 6.30 -0.81 -15.25
CA ALA A 562 6.23 -0.35 -16.63
C ALA A 562 7.61 -0.24 -17.29
N ARG A 563 8.64 0.06 -16.53
CA ARG A 563 10.02 0.24 -17.02
C ARG A 563 10.72 -1.09 -17.34
N TYR A 564 10.37 -2.15 -16.64
CA TYR A 564 10.91 -3.47 -16.91
C TYR A 564 10.34 -4.04 -18.21
N LYS A 565 11.21 -4.55 -19.06
CA LYS A 565 10.84 -5.32 -20.25
C LYS A 565 11.33 -6.75 -20.14
N ASP A 566 10.43 -7.68 -20.35
CA ASP A 566 10.75 -9.10 -20.36
C ASP A 566 11.75 -9.44 -21.46
N GLU A 567 12.83 -10.13 -21.12
CA GLU A 567 13.93 -10.43 -22.04
C GLU A 567 13.52 -11.25 -23.27
N LYS A 568 12.48 -12.07 -23.16
CA LYS A 568 12.01 -12.94 -24.22
C LYS A 568 11.04 -12.26 -25.16
N THR A 569 10.18 -11.41 -24.62
CA THR A 569 9.10 -10.80 -25.37
C THR A 569 9.35 -9.32 -25.72
N GLY A 570 10.29 -8.68 -25.05
CA GLY A 570 10.55 -7.25 -25.14
C GLY A 570 9.41 -6.37 -24.61
N LYS A 571 8.42 -6.96 -23.94
CA LYS A 571 7.22 -6.28 -23.47
C LYS A 571 7.24 -6.05 -21.95
N SER A 572 6.66 -4.94 -21.51
CA SER A 572 6.38 -4.72 -20.09
C SER A 572 5.22 -5.61 -19.61
N VAL A 573 5.05 -5.73 -18.29
CA VAL A 573 3.93 -6.48 -17.72
C VAL A 573 2.58 -5.88 -18.16
N TYR A 574 2.48 -4.56 -18.29
CA TYR A 574 1.27 -3.90 -18.81
C TYR A 574 0.96 -4.28 -20.27
N GLU A 575 1.99 -4.43 -21.10
CA GLU A 575 1.84 -4.84 -22.51
C GLU A 575 1.56 -6.34 -22.66
N MET A 576 2.02 -7.17 -21.72
CA MET A 576 1.71 -8.61 -21.70
C MET A 576 0.27 -8.86 -21.24
N TYR A 577 -0.26 -8.02 -20.35
CA TYR A 577 -1.63 -8.15 -19.82
C TYR A 577 -2.43 -6.87 -20.10
N PRO A 578 -2.75 -6.59 -21.37
CA PRO A 578 -3.31 -5.31 -21.80
C PRO A 578 -4.78 -5.09 -21.39
N ALA A 579 -5.50 -6.15 -21.03
CA ALA A 579 -6.90 -6.08 -20.66
C ALA A 579 -7.14 -6.62 -19.25
N LEU A 580 -8.21 -6.15 -18.61
CA LEU A 580 -8.77 -6.77 -17.44
C LEU A 580 -9.43 -8.10 -17.86
N GLN A 581 -8.64 -9.15 -17.90
CA GLN A 581 -9.15 -10.50 -18.18
C GLN A 581 -9.19 -11.28 -16.88
N ASN A 582 -10.36 -11.71 -16.51
CA ASN A 582 -10.55 -12.63 -15.41
C ASN A 582 -10.06 -14.04 -15.82
N PRO A 583 -9.16 -14.70 -15.05
CA PRO A 583 -8.60 -14.28 -13.76
C PRO A 583 -7.27 -13.49 -13.84
N ARG A 584 -6.69 -13.31 -15.00
CA ARG A 584 -5.36 -12.74 -15.20
C ARG A 584 -5.42 -11.24 -15.44
N CYS A 585 -5.23 -10.44 -14.42
CA CYS A 585 -5.25 -8.99 -14.58
C CYS A 585 -4.17 -8.28 -13.76
N LEU A 586 -3.71 -7.18 -14.33
CA LEU A 586 -2.90 -6.18 -13.66
C LEU A 586 -3.68 -4.87 -13.61
N VAL A 587 -3.95 -4.36 -12.41
CA VAL A 587 -4.69 -3.13 -12.20
C VAL A 587 -3.81 -2.09 -11.55
N ASN A 588 -3.73 -0.89 -12.12
CA ASN A 588 -3.13 0.27 -11.47
C ASN A 588 -4.24 1.07 -10.79
N THR A 589 -4.10 1.32 -9.49
CA THR A 589 -5.07 2.07 -8.70
C THR A 589 -4.72 3.55 -8.57
N GLY A 590 -3.51 3.96 -8.92
CA GLY A 590 -3.08 5.36 -8.88
C GLY A 590 -1.92 5.61 -7.93
N GLY A 591 -1.99 6.63 -7.10
CA GLY A 591 -0.98 6.91 -6.07
C GLY A 591 -0.84 5.78 -5.06
N CYS A 592 0.28 5.70 -4.36
CA CYS A 592 0.53 4.61 -3.40
C CYS A 592 -0.54 4.52 -2.30
N LEU A 593 -1.17 5.63 -1.95
CA LEU A 593 -2.26 5.68 -0.99
C LEU A 593 -3.56 5.08 -1.54
N ALA A 594 -3.82 5.19 -2.83
CA ALA A 594 -5.00 4.59 -3.45
C ALA A 594 -5.07 3.07 -3.31
N GLN A 595 -3.98 2.39 -3.00
CA GLN A 595 -3.91 0.94 -2.79
C GLN A 595 -4.59 0.46 -1.51
N SER A 596 -4.80 1.32 -0.53
CA SER A 596 -5.45 0.92 0.72
C SER A 596 -6.84 0.33 0.54
N LEU A 597 -7.48 0.63 -0.58
CA LEU A 597 -8.88 0.37 -0.82
C LEU A 597 -9.19 -0.90 -1.63
N PRO A 598 -8.47 -1.27 -2.71
CA PRO A 598 -8.91 -2.39 -3.54
C PRO A 598 -8.96 -3.73 -2.84
N LEU A 599 -8.04 -3.99 -1.92
CA LEU A 599 -8.04 -5.23 -1.13
C LEU A 599 -9.22 -5.26 -0.17
N ASN A 600 -9.48 -4.15 0.51
CA ASN A 600 -10.60 -4.00 1.40
C ASN A 600 -11.93 -4.00 0.63
N VAL A 601 -11.99 -3.34 -0.53
CA VAL A 601 -13.20 -3.23 -1.35
C VAL A 601 -13.59 -4.57 -1.98
N THR A 602 -12.66 -5.34 -2.48
CA THR A 602 -12.96 -6.69 -3.01
C THR A 602 -13.66 -7.52 -1.95
N PHE A 603 -13.21 -7.38 -0.75
CA PHE A 603 -13.69 -8.10 0.40
C PHE A 603 -15.07 -7.64 0.90
N TYR A 604 -15.25 -6.33 1.02
CA TYR A 604 -16.50 -5.74 1.48
C TYR A 604 -17.68 -6.03 0.56
N LYS A 605 -17.43 -6.14 -0.75
CA LYS A 605 -18.45 -6.58 -1.70
C LYS A 605 -19.06 -7.92 -1.32
N VAL A 606 -18.22 -8.78 -0.80
CA VAL A 606 -18.60 -10.13 -0.36
C VAL A 606 -19.29 -10.11 1.00
N GLY A 607 -18.72 -9.37 1.93
CA GLY A 607 -19.29 -9.21 3.27
C GLY A 607 -20.58 -8.36 3.27
N TYR A 608 -20.64 -7.34 2.41
CA TYR A 608 -21.76 -6.41 2.33
C TYR A 608 -23.01 -6.99 1.65
N MET A 609 -22.84 -7.99 0.79
CA MET A 609 -24.00 -8.71 0.24
C MET A 609 -24.86 -9.39 1.31
N GLY A 610 -24.35 -9.52 2.52
CA GLY A 610 -25.07 -10.14 3.62
C GLY A 610 -25.42 -9.26 4.83
N PHE A 611 -24.71 -8.14 5.06
CA PHE A 611 -24.83 -7.46 6.34
C PHE A 611 -24.67 -5.94 6.25
N ARG A 612 -25.75 -5.21 6.11
CA ARG A 612 -25.77 -3.76 6.41
C ARG A 612 -25.75 -3.57 7.92
N CYS A 613 -24.61 -3.77 8.56
CA CYS A 613 -24.51 -3.56 10.00
C CYS A 613 -23.52 -2.44 10.30
N PRO A 614 -23.96 -1.28 10.81
CA PRO A 614 -23.10 -0.13 11.07
C PRO A 614 -22.39 -0.21 12.42
N TYR A 615 -21.89 -1.40 12.83
CA TYR A 615 -21.40 -1.59 14.19
C TYR A 615 -19.90 -1.81 14.26
N ARG A 616 -19.29 -1.48 15.39
CA ARG A 616 -17.91 -1.80 15.74
C ARG A 616 -17.60 -3.29 15.69
N ALA A 617 -18.61 -4.12 16.07
CA ALA A 617 -18.58 -5.55 15.80
C ALA A 617 -18.32 -5.85 14.33
N THR A 618 -18.76 -4.96 13.46
CA THR A 618 -18.55 -5.09 12.02
C THR A 618 -17.08 -5.02 11.65
N TYR A 619 -16.30 -4.16 12.31
CA TYR A 619 -14.86 -4.09 12.04
C TYR A 619 -14.15 -5.40 12.34
N SER A 620 -14.34 -5.96 13.54
CA SER A 620 -13.72 -7.23 13.91
C SER A 620 -14.23 -8.40 13.07
N MET A 621 -15.53 -8.44 12.76
CA MET A 621 -16.10 -9.44 11.86
C MET A 621 -15.56 -9.33 10.44
N GLN A 622 -15.42 -8.13 9.92
CA GLN A 622 -14.81 -7.88 8.60
C GLN A 622 -13.36 -8.29 8.58
N SER A 623 -12.58 -7.89 9.57
CA SER A 623 -11.17 -8.24 9.68
C SER A 623 -10.97 -9.74 9.75
N GLU A 624 -11.78 -10.43 10.55
CA GLU A 624 -11.74 -11.87 10.64
C GLU A 624 -12.10 -12.56 9.33
N PHE A 625 -13.07 -12.03 8.62
CA PHE A 625 -13.44 -12.53 7.31
C PHE A 625 -12.33 -12.27 6.28
N ILE A 626 -11.69 -11.09 6.29
CA ILE A 626 -10.52 -10.80 5.44
C ILE A 626 -9.39 -11.80 5.72
N MET A 627 -9.13 -12.14 6.96
CA MET A 627 -8.13 -13.15 7.33
C MET A 627 -8.41 -14.53 6.72
N ARG A 628 -9.65 -14.83 6.39
CA ARG A 628 -10.04 -16.12 5.77
C ARG A 628 -9.95 -16.13 4.27
N PHE A 629 -10.18 -14.98 3.65
CA PHE A 629 -10.11 -14.81 2.20
C PHE A 629 -8.85 -14.05 1.79
N ALA A 630 -7.87 -14.01 2.66
CA ALA A 630 -6.76 -13.09 2.58
C ALA A 630 -6.05 -13.09 1.25
N SER A 631 -6.05 -11.91 0.69
CA SER A 631 -4.98 -11.44 -0.17
C SER A 631 -3.77 -11.06 0.69
N ALA A 632 -2.68 -10.80 0.05
CA ALA A 632 -1.53 -10.18 0.68
C ALA A 632 -1.29 -8.80 0.08
N LEU A 633 -0.81 -7.87 0.90
CA LEU A 633 -0.21 -6.63 0.45
C LEU A 633 1.30 -6.79 0.49
N ILE A 634 1.98 -6.52 -0.61
CA ILE A 634 3.44 -6.50 -0.68
C ILE A 634 3.89 -5.05 -0.70
N ILE A 635 4.71 -4.65 0.27
CA ILE A 635 5.41 -3.38 0.30
C ILE A 635 6.85 -3.63 -0.12
N TRP A 636 7.26 -3.10 -1.29
CA TRP A 636 8.58 -3.38 -1.86
C TRP A 636 9.40 -2.11 -2.03
N GLY A 637 10.60 -2.11 -1.47
CA GLY A 637 11.51 -0.97 -1.48
C GLY A 637 11.67 -0.32 -0.11
N THR A 638 11.96 0.96 -0.08
CA THR A 638 12.13 1.71 1.18
C THR A 638 10.79 1.86 1.89
N THR A 639 10.74 1.43 3.14
CA THR A 639 9.54 1.56 3.98
C THR A 639 9.64 2.84 4.80
N SER A 640 8.89 3.87 4.40
CA SER A 640 8.71 5.10 5.18
C SER A 640 7.74 4.88 6.33
N GLU A 641 7.66 5.83 7.26
CA GLU A 641 6.70 5.82 8.37
C GLU A 641 5.25 5.75 7.86
N LEU A 642 4.97 6.39 6.73
CA LEU A 642 3.67 6.29 6.06
C LEU A 642 3.38 4.86 5.57
N MET A 643 4.35 4.21 4.92
CA MET A 643 4.20 2.82 4.46
C MET A 643 4.10 1.85 5.64
N TYR A 644 4.85 2.12 6.72
CA TYR A 644 4.74 1.37 7.97
C TYR A 644 3.33 1.45 8.55
N ASN A 645 2.78 2.65 8.65
CA ASN A 645 1.44 2.85 9.17
C ASN A 645 0.36 2.24 8.26
N LEU A 646 0.57 2.26 6.94
CA LEU A 646 -0.29 1.57 5.98
C LEU A 646 -0.28 0.05 6.22
N ALA A 647 0.89 -0.53 6.48
CA ALA A 647 1.02 -1.96 6.82
C ALA A 647 0.23 -2.31 8.09
N LEU A 648 0.28 -1.45 9.11
CA LEU A 648 -0.48 -1.61 10.35
C LEU A 648 -2.00 -1.63 10.10
N GLY A 649 -2.49 -0.68 9.32
CA GLY A 649 -3.90 -0.59 8.98
C GLY A 649 -4.40 -1.82 8.24
N HIS A 650 -3.64 -2.30 7.27
CA HIS A 650 -3.95 -3.54 6.54
C HIS A 650 -3.91 -4.77 7.44
N ALA A 651 -2.88 -4.89 8.28
CA ALA A 651 -2.77 -5.99 9.24
C ALA A 651 -3.97 -6.03 10.20
N ARG A 652 -4.35 -4.89 10.78
CA ARG A 652 -5.52 -4.81 11.66
C ARG A 652 -6.82 -5.14 10.93
N ALA A 653 -6.94 -4.73 9.66
CA ALA A 653 -8.07 -5.07 8.80
C ALA A 653 -8.08 -6.53 8.34
N GLY A 654 -7.10 -7.35 8.73
CA GLY A 654 -7.04 -8.77 8.41
C GLY A 654 -6.29 -9.12 7.12
N THR A 655 -5.64 -8.17 6.47
CA THR A 655 -4.83 -8.42 5.26
C THR A 655 -3.38 -8.64 5.66
N PRO A 656 -2.78 -9.81 5.41
CA PRO A 656 -1.36 -10.04 5.64
C PRO A 656 -0.51 -9.11 4.79
N VAL A 657 0.58 -8.61 5.37
CA VAL A 657 1.51 -7.70 4.70
C VAL A 657 2.89 -8.33 4.61
N ILE A 658 3.48 -8.30 3.44
CA ILE A 658 4.87 -8.70 3.19
C ILE A 658 5.69 -7.44 2.97
N VAL A 659 6.83 -7.32 3.66
CA VAL A 659 7.72 -6.17 3.54
C VAL A 659 9.09 -6.63 3.11
N GLY A 660 9.59 -6.07 2.02
CA GLY A 660 10.91 -6.36 1.47
C GLY A 660 11.36 -5.31 0.43
N PRO A 661 12.57 -5.47 -0.12
CA PRO A 661 13.67 -6.28 0.39
C PRO A 661 14.25 -5.68 1.66
N ASP A 662 15.30 -6.28 2.21
CA ASP A 662 15.88 -5.82 3.49
C ASP A 662 14.90 -5.89 4.68
N GLY A 663 14.08 -6.90 4.73
CA GLY A 663 13.07 -7.10 5.76
C GLY A 663 13.65 -7.07 7.19
N PHE A 664 14.93 -7.43 7.35
CA PHE A 664 15.64 -7.30 8.63
C PHE A 664 15.65 -5.85 9.15
N LYS A 665 15.84 -4.87 8.29
CA LYS A 665 15.77 -3.45 8.68
C LYS A 665 14.36 -3.07 9.15
N PHE A 666 13.34 -3.62 8.50
CA PHE A 666 11.96 -3.42 8.93
C PHE A 666 11.67 -4.04 10.29
N LYS A 667 12.30 -5.16 10.63
CA LYS A 667 12.19 -5.79 11.95
C LYS A 667 12.60 -4.85 13.10
N THR A 668 13.48 -3.88 12.84
CA THR A 668 13.88 -2.91 13.87
C THR A 668 12.73 -2.00 14.29
N TYR A 669 11.71 -1.88 13.47
CA TYR A 669 10.54 -1.07 13.78
C TYR A 669 9.41 -1.89 14.38
N MET A 670 9.24 -3.13 13.91
CA MET A 670 8.08 -3.89 14.35
C MET A 670 8.10 -5.36 13.93
N MET A 671 8.34 -6.25 14.88
CA MET A 671 8.15 -7.68 14.63
C MET A 671 7.99 -8.45 15.95
N GLY A 672 7.07 -9.41 15.96
CA GLY A 672 6.89 -10.33 17.04
C GLY A 672 7.81 -11.57 16.95
N ASN A 673 8.21 -12.14 18.06
CA ASN A 673 9.25 -13.17 18.10
C ASN A 673 8.79 -14.54 18.65
N LYS A 674 7.57 -14.64 19.07
CA LYS A 674 7.06 -15.90 19.60
C LYS A 674 5.96 -16.42 18.71
N TYR A 675 6.32 -17.41 17.91
CA TYR A 675 5.37 -18.19 17.15
C TYR A 675 4.88 -19.34 18.00
N ASP A 676 3.57 -19.33 18.31
CA ASP A 676 2.93 -20.38 19.09
C ASP A 676 1.95 -21.16 18.21
N ARG A 677 2.39 -22.35 17.77
CA ARG A 677 1.58 -23.24 16.95
C ARG A 677 0.34 -23.77 17.69
N SER A 678 0.33 -23.72 19.03
CA SER A 678 -0.84 -24.14 19.83
C SER A 678 -2.06 -23.24 19.64
N LYS A 679 -1.87 -22.06 19.04
CA LYS A 679 -2.95 -21.10 18.78
C LYS A 679 -3.67 -21.26 17.43
N TRP A 680 -3.40 -22.32 16.70
CA TRP A 680 -4.08 -22.61 15.43
C TRP A 680 -5.49 -23.14 15.67
N TRP A 681 -6.38 -22.25 15.98
CA TRP A 681 -7.77 -22.56 16.27
C TRP A 681 -8.71 -21.45 15.80
N ALA A 682 -9.98 -21.80 15.60
CA ALA A 682 -11.06 -20.86 15.32
C ALA A 682 -12.28 -21.21 16.15
N TYR A 683 -13.23 -20.30 16.23
CA TYR A 683 -14.50 -20.54 16.89
C TYR A 683 -15.60 -20.76 15.87
N HIS A 684 -16.49 -21.68 16.14
CA HIS A 684 -17.70 -21.85 15.35
C HIS A 684 -18.61 -20.63 15.57
N GLY A 685 -19.01 -19.94 14.49
CA GLY A 685 -19.71 -18.66 14.56
C GLY A 685 -21.01 -18.67 15.38
N ASN A 686 -21.78 -19.76 15.30
CA ASN A 686 -23.06 -19.86 15.99
C ASN A 686 -22.96 -20.44 17.41
N THR A 687 -22.06 -21.41 17.63
CA THR A 687 -21.97 -22.13 18.91
C THR A 687 -20.89 -21.60 19.84
N GLY A 688 -19.91 -20.84 19.29
CA GLY A 688 -18.73 -20.41 20.04
C GLY A 688 -17.76 -21.56 20.39
N GLU A 689 -17.93 -22.73 19.80
CA GLU A 689 -17.08 -23.89 20.04
C GLU A 689 -15.70 -23.66 19.44
N LYS A 690 -14.65 -23.90 20.23
CA LYS A 690 -13.26 -23.80 19.77
C LYS A 690 -12.91 -25.01 18.92
N ARG A 691 -12.37 -24.79 17.72
CA ARG A 691 -11.97 -25.85 16.80
C ARG A 691 -10.56 -25.60 16.29
N GLU A 692 -9.81 -26.64 16.13
CA GLU A 692 -8.52 -26.60 15.48
C GLU A 692 -8.71 -26.39 13.98
N VAL A 693 -7.83 -25.57 13.40
CA VAL A 693 -7.91 -25.18 12.00
C VAL A 693 -6.56 -25.32 11.31
N ASP A 694 -6.55 -25.09 10.00
CA ASP A 694 -5.32 -25.05 9.22
C ASP A 694 -4.31 -24.08 9.82
N PRO A 695 -3.02 -24.28 9.54
CA PRO A 695 -1.98 -23.33 9.89
C PRO A 695 -2.35 -21.93 9.44
N VAL A 696 -2.24 -20.99 10.35
CA VAL A 696 -2.45 -19.58 10.08
C VAL A 696 -1.11 -18.88 9.86
N PRO A 697 -1.10 -17.70 9.25
CA PRO A 697 0.11 -16.90 9.12
C PRO A 697 0.81 -16.74 10.47
N GLU A 698 2.13 -16.83 10.49
CA GLU A 698 2.93 -16.66 11.71
C GLU A 698 2.81 -15.25 12.25
N HIS A 699 2.81 -14.27 11.34
CA HIS A 699 2.58 -12.86 11.61
C HIS A 699 1.75 -12.24 10.52
N MET A 700 1.02 -11.19 10.87
CA MET A 700 0.30 -10.39 9.88
C MET A 700 1.23 -9.50 9.07
N ILE A 701 2.44 -9.21 9.55
CA ILE A 701 3.47 -8.47 8.82
C ILE A 701 4.71 -9.36 8.74
N MET A 702 5.07 -9.75 7.53
CA MET A 702 6.16 -10.68 7.25
C MET A 702 7.30 -9.98 6.51
N PRO A 703 8.46 -9.81 7.14
CA PRO A 703 9.64 -9.29 6.46
C PRO A 703 10.28 -10.39 5.62
N VAL A 704 10.72 -10.02 4.42
CA VAL A 704 11.44 -10.88 3.50
C VAL A 704 12.67 -10.19 2.93
N GLU A 705 13.68 -10.98 2.55
CA GLU A 705 14.91 -10.46 1.99
C GLU A 705 14.95 -10.54 0.46
N THR A 706 14.17 -11.43 -0.13
CA THR A 706 14.22 -11.71 -1.56
C THR A 706 12.83 -11.88 -2.18
N VAL A 707 12.78 -11.72 -3.51
CA VAL A 707 11.57 -11.97 -4.30
C VAL A 707 11.08 -13.42 -4.13
N ASP A 708 12.00 -14.39 -4.11
CA ASP A 708 11.61 -15.81 -3.97
C ASP A 708 10.95 -16.08 -2.60
N GLU A 709 11.41 -15.40 -1.54
CA GLU A 709 10.74 -15.45 -0.25
C GLU A 709 9.33 -14.83 -0.31
N ALA A 710 9.18 -13.66 -0.95
CA ALA A 710 7.88 -13.03 -1.12
C ALA A 710 6.93 -13.93 -1.92
N LEU A 711 7.42 -14.53 -3.02
CA LEU A 711 6.65 -15.46 -3.85
C LEU A 711 6.25 -16.75 -3.10
N ALA A 712 7.05 -17.21 -2.15
CA ALA A 712 6.70 -18.34 -1.29
C ALA A 712 5.70 -17.95 -0.19
N MET A 713 5.88 -16.78 0.44
CA MET A 713 5.05 -16.35 1.57
C MET A 713 3.62 -15.96 1.17
N VAL A 714 3.42 -15.33 0.01
CA VAL A 714 2.07 -14.95 -0.45
C VAL A 714 1.10 -16.14 -0.50
N PRO A 715 1.42 -17.27 -1.16
CA PRO A 715 0.55 -18.43 -1.15
C PRO A 715 0.33 -19.00 0.26
N LYS A 716 1.38 -19.05 1.08
CA LYS A 716 1.29 -19.51 2.47
C LYS A 716 0.31 -18.68 3.29
N LEU A 717 0.44 -17.36 3.22
CA LEU A 717 -0.46 -16.45 3.93
C LEU A 717 -1.89 -16.48 3.41
N GLY A 718 -2.07 -16.83 2.15
CA GLY A 718 -3.35 -16.87 1.46
C GLY A 718 -4.12 -18.18 1.57
N PHE A 719 -3.68 -19.19 2.34
CA PHE A 719 -4.47 -20.40 2.56
C PHE A 719 -5.73 -20.09 3.36
N ILE A 720 -6.87 -20.45 2.80
CA ILE A 720 -8.18 -20.23 3.42
C ILE A 720 -8.97 -21.53 3.56
N PHE A 721 -9.86 -21.55 4.54
CA PHE A 721 -10.59 -22.75 4.89
C PHE A 721 -11.60 -23.21 3.85
N GLN A 722 -12.27 -22.26 3.23
CA GLN A 722 -13.38 -22.52 2.29
C GLN A 722 -12.95 -22.39 0.83
N GLU A 723 -11.67 -22.42 0.59
CA GLU A 723 -11.09 -22.30 -0.74
C GLU A 723 -11.41 -23.52 -1.60
N MET A 724 -11.62 -23.27 -2.89
CA MET A 724 -11.76 -24.34 -3.87
C MET A 724 -10.45 -25.14 -3.98
N GLU A 725 -10.57 -26.43 -4.11
CA GLU A 725 -9.43 -27.36 -4.11
C GLU A 725 -8.37 -27.01 -5.16
N VAL A 726 -8.79 -26.55 -6.32
CA VAL A 726 -7.87 -26.12 -7.40
C VAL A 726 -7.05 -24.89 -6.99
N ALA A 727 -7.68 -23.90 -6.36
CA ALA A 727 -6.99 -22.72 -5.88
C ALA A 727 -6.00 -23.06 -4.76
N ARG A 728 -6.40 -23.97 -3.86
CA ARG A 728 -5.54 -24.48 -2.80
C ARG A 728 -4.35 -25.27 -3.34
N GLN A 729 -4.56 -26.16 -4.32
CA GLN A 729 -3.48 -26.87 -5.01
C GLN A 729 -2.46 -25.91 -5.63
N ASN A 730 -2.94 -24.86 -6.30
CA ASN A 730 -2.09 -23.87 -6.93
C ASN A 730 -1.22 -23.14 -5.91
N LYS A 731 -1.83 -22.59 -4.86
CA LYS A 731 -1.11 -21.93 -3.77
C LYS A 731 -0.10 -22.86 -3.10
N PHE A 732 -0.50 -24.10 -2.84
CA PHE A 732 0.38 -25.07 -2.23
C PHE A 732 1.56 -25.41 -3.12
N SER A 733 1.33 -25.59 -4.45
CA SER A 733 2.42 -25.80 -5.41
C SER A 733 3.40 -24.63 -5.41
N LEU A 734 2.90 -23.40 -5.47
CA LEU A 734 3.73 -22.20 -5.46
C LEU A 734 4.55 -22.08 -4.17
N TYR A 735 3.92 -22.32 -3.01
CA TYR A 735 4.62 -22.29 -1.72
C TYR A 735 5.79 -23.27 -1.72
N LEU A 736 5.54 -24.53 -2.09
CA LEU A 736 6.58 -25.56 -2.13
C LEU A 736 7.69 -25.22 -3.14
N ASP A 737 7.33 -24.82 -4.35
CA ASP A 737 8.30 -24.57 -5.43
C ASP A 737 9.21 -23.39 -5.12
N TYR A 738 8.65 -22.27 -4.66
CA TYR A 738 9.45 -21.09 -4.33
C TYR A 738 10.26 -21.28 -3.06
N TYR A 739 9.71 -21.95 -2.05
CA TYR A 739 10.47 -22.27 -0.84
C TYR A 739 11.66 -23.19 -1.16
N GLN A 740 11.41 -24.25 -1.91
CA GLN A 740 12.48 -25.16 -2.33
C GLN A 740 13.51 -24.46 -3.22
N LYS A 741 13.09 -23.58 -4.11
CA LYS A 741 14.00 -22.78 -4.93
C LYS A 741 14.90 -21.88 -4.08
N ARG A 742 14.35 -21.29 -3.02
CA ARG A 742 15.08 -20.36 -2.16
C ARG A 742 15.99 -21.07 -1.16
N PHE A 743 15.50 -22.12 -0.52
CA PHE A 743 16.16 -22.76 0.62
C PHE A 743 16.73 -24.15 0.31
N GLY A 744 16.46 -24.71 -0.85
CA GLY A 744 16.92 -26.04 -1.28
C GLY A 744 16.15 -27.21 -0.66
N VAL A 745 15.23 -26.97 0.26
CA VAL A 745 14.44 -27.97 1.00
C VAL A 745 12.96 -27.62 0.96
N LEU A 746 12.10 -28.59 1.29
CA LEU A 746 10.68 -28.33 1.54
C LEU A 746 10.52 -27.58 2.87
N PRO A 747 9.50 -26.71 3.01
CA PRO A 747 9.23 -26.07 4.30
C PRO A 747 8.83 -27.10 5.35
N ASP A 748 9.28 -26.94 6.59
CA ASP A 748 9.03 -27.91 7.68
C ASP A 748 7.54 -28.17 7.95
N ASP A 749 6.71 -27.17 7.69
CA ASP A 749 5.28 -27.19 7.96
C ASP A 749 4.41 -27.62 6.77
N TRP A 750 5.01 -28.01 5.65
CA TRP A 750 4.28 -28.32 4.41
C TRP A 750 3.17 -29.36 4.62
N HIS A 751 3.40 -30.37 5.43
CA HIS A 751 2.46 -31.45 5.70
C HIS A 751 1.19 -30.98 6.41
N LEU A 752 1.28 -29.87 7.16
CA LEU A 752 0.15 -29.30 7.89
C LEU A 752 -0.91 -28.63 6.99
N TYR A 753 -0.58 -28.40 5.73
CA TYR A 753 -1.50 -27.80 4.74
C TYR A 753 -2.30 -28.85 3.96
N ILE A 754 -2.07 -30.15 4.20
CA ILE A 754 -2.76 -31.25 3.53
C ILE A 754 -3.82 -31.83 4.45
N ARG A 755 -5.07 -31.78 4.02
CA ARG A 755 -6.22 -32.42 4.64
C ARG A 755 -6.69 -33.62 3.82
N LYS A 756 -6.74 -33.44 2.48
CA LYS A 756 -7.21 -34.42 1.50
C LYS A 756 -6.23 -34.57 0.36
N GLU A 757 -6.23 -35.73 -0.28
CA GLU A 757 -5.37 -36.02 -1.43
C GLU A 757 -5.61 -35.07 -2.60
N ILE A 758 -6.82 -34.56 -2.75
CA ILE A 758 -7.18 -33.63 -3.80
C ILE A 758 -6.53 -32.26 -3.63
N GLU A 759 -6.10 -31.90 -2.44
CA GLU A 759 -5.40 -30.64 -2.16
C GLU A 759 -3.92 -30.70 -2.55
N ILE A 760 -3.39 -31.91 -2.80
CA ILE A 760 -2.00 -32.10 -3.20
C ILE A 760 -1.87 -31.82 -4.70
N PRO A 761 -0.93 -30.96 -5.12
CA PRO A 761 -0.68 -30.72 -6.54
C PRO A 761 -0.42 -32.02 -7.30
N THR A 762 -1.13 -32.22 -8.41
CA THR A 762 -1.13 -33.48 -9.17
C THR A 762 0.29 -33.94 -9.53
N THR A 763 1.15 -33.01 -9.96
CA THR A 763 2.55 -33.29 -10.33
C THR A 763 3.45 -33.69 -9.17
N LYS A 764 3.05 -33.34 -7.94
CA LYS A 764 3.80 -33.60 -6.70
C LYS A 764 3.19 -34.72 -5.85
N LYS A 765 2.00 -35.20 -6.22
CA LYS A 765 1.18 -36.06 -5.38
C LYS A 765 1.91 -37.35 -4.95
N ALA A 766 2.52 -38.06 -5.86
CA ALA A 766 3.22 -39.29 -5.54
C ALA A 766 4.39 -39.07 -4.56
N LYS A 767 5.17 -38.01 -4.77
CA LYS A 767 6.28 -37.63 -3.90
C LYS A 767 5.78 -37.25 -2.50
N LEU A 768 4.79 -36.38 -2.42
CA LEU A 768 4.31 -35.84 -1.14
C LEU A 768 3.57 -36.91 -0.32
N LEU A 769 2.77 -37.78 -0.94
CA LEU A 769 2.14 -38.90 -0.22
C LEU A 769 3.18 -39.89 0.35
N ARG A 770 4.28 -40.15 -0.36
CA ARG A 770 5.38 -40.95 0.17
C ARG A 770 6.05 -40.28 1.37
N LEU A 771 6.33 -38.97 1.28
CA LEU A 771 6.94 -38.21 2.38
C LEU A 771 6.00 -38.10 3.60
N LEU A 772 4.67 -38.00 3.41
CA LEU A 772 3.70 -38.06 4.53
C LEU A 772 3.81 -39.40 5.27
N GLU A 773 4.00 -40.49 4.58
CA GLU A 773 4.17 -41.80 5.20
C GLU A 773 5.55 -41.90 5.90
N GLU A 774 6.65 -41.62 5.16
CA GLU A 774 8.00 -41.84 5.61
C GLU A 774 8.45 -40.87 6.73
N GLU A 775 8.11 -39.61 6.62
CA GLU A 775 8.58 -38.55 7.52
C GLU A 775 7.57 -38.18 8.61
N HIS A 776 6.28 -38.27 8.28
CA HIS A 776 5.20 -37.82 9.19
C HIS A 776 4.34 -38.94 9.75
N GLY A 777 4.56 -40.22 9.33
CA GLY A 777 3.92 -41.40 9.88
C GLY A 777 2.43 -41.52 9.54
N TRP A 778 2.01 -40.98 8.38
CA TRP A 778 0.67 -41.20 7.85
C TRP A 778 0.53 -42.58 7.24
N GLU A 779 -0.69 -43.12 7.18
CA GLU A 779 -0.97 -44.38 6.46
C GLU A 779 -1.59 -44.07 5.08
N ILE A 780 -0.94 -44.54 4.03
CA ILE A 780 -1.29 -44.24 2.62
C ILE A 780 -1.59 -45.53 1.85
N ASP A 781 -2.74 -45.59 1.19
CA ASP A 781 -2.99 -46.62 0.16
C ASP A 781 -2.23 -46.25 -1.10
N LYS A 782 -1.06 -46.86 -1.27
CA LYS A 782 -0.18 -46.58 -2.42
C LYS A 782 -0.80 -46.94 -3.76
N LYS A 783 -1.71 -47.93 -3.79
CA LYS A 783 -2.36 -48.37 -5.05
C LYS A 783 -3.41 -47.38 -5.52
N LYS A 784 -4.14 -46.80 -4.57
CA LYS A 784 -5.20 -45.85 -4.86
C LYS A 784 -4.77 -44.39 -4.72
N GLY A 785 -3.58 -44.11 -4.16
CA GLY A 785 -3.08 -42.79 -3.85
C GLY A 785 -4.03 -42.05 -2.86
N ARG A 786 -4.51 -42.76 -1.83
CA ARG A 786 -5.46 -42.21 -0.81
C ARG A 786 -4.85 -42.25 0.58
N ILE A 787 -5.19 -41.26 1.39
CA ILE A 787 -4.88 -41.20 2.80
C ILE A 787 -5.85 -42.14 3.53
N ILE A 788 -5.33 -43.10 4.30
CA ILE A 788 -6.10 -44.04 5.13
C ILE A 788 -6.21 -43.46 6.54
N LYS A 789 -5.06 -43.05 7.09
CA LYS A 789 -5.00 -42.41 8.39
C LYS A 789 -4.07 -41.20 8.31
N ALA A 790 -4.45 -40.14 8.96
CA ALA A 790 -3.68 -38.90 9.03
C ALA A 790 -3.25 -38.64 10.48
N LYS A 791 -2.05 -38.08 10.63
CA LYS A 791 -1.54 -37.72 11.95
C LYS A 791 -2.04 -36.34 12.34
N HIS A 792 -2.79 -36.30 13.42
CA HIS A 792 -3.26 -35.05 14.02
C HIS A 792 -2.10 -34.29 14.68
N ARG A 793 -2.27 -32.99 14.92
CA ARG A 793 -1.21 -32.11 15.51
C ARG A 793 -0.81 -32.52 16.92
N ASP A 794 -1.71 -33.14 17.67
CA ASP A 794 -1.44 -33.70 18.99
C ASP A 794 -0.69 -35.05 18.93
N GLY A 795 -0.33 -35.52 17.73
CA GLY A 795 0.42 -36.75 17.52
C GLY A 795 -0.45 -38.00 17.34
N ARG A 796 -1.77 -37.93 17.53
CA ARG A 796 -2.67 -39.08 17.30
C ARG A 796 -2.74 -39.42 15.80
N LEU A 797 -2.73 -40.71 15.51
CA LEU A 797 -2.98 -41.22 14.17
C LEU A 797 -4.47 -41.61 14.05
N LEU A 798 -5.23 -40.84 13.32
CA LEU A 798 -6.68 -40.97 13.23
C LEU A 798 -7.08 -41.54 11.85
N PRO A 799 -8.16 -42.34 11.78
CA PRO A 799 -8.81 -42.62 10.50
C PRO A 799 -9.11 -41.33 9.76
N HIS A 800 -8.93 -41.33 8.45
CA HIS A 800 -9.01 -40.11 7.66
C HIS A 800 -10.35 -39.37 7.79
N GLU A 801 -11.47 -40.10 7.91
CA GLU A 801 -12.79 -39.51 8.15
C GLU A 801 -12.85 -38.79 9.49
N GLN A 802 -12.36 -39.43 10.57
CA GLN A 802 -12.29 -38.83 11.90
C GLN A 802 -11.33 -37.61 11.92
N PHE A 803 -10.19 -37.74 11.27
CA PHE A 803 -9.26 -36.62 11.12
C PHE A 803 -9.94 -35.40 10.44
N LEU A 804 -10.70 -35.63 9.38
CA LEU A 804 -11.45 -34.57 8.71
C LEU A 804 -12.58 -33.99 9.57
N GLU A 805 -13.19 -34.81 10.44
CA GLU A 805 -14.21 -34.33 11.39
C GLU A 805 -13.60 -33.46 12.48
N GLU A 806 -12.47 -33.86 13.03
CA GLU A 806 -11.77 -33.10 14.08
C GLU A 806 -11.08 -31.85 13.51
N TYR A 807 -10.48 -31.95 12.33
CA TYR A 807 -9.91 -30.82 11.58
C TYR A 807 -10.99 -29.98 10.90
N GLY A 808 -12.19 -30.47 10.92
CA GLY A 808 -13.14 -30.32 9.90
C GLY A 808 -13.99 -29.11 9.86
N PHE A 809 -13.86 -28.62 8.69
CA PHE A 809 -14.87 -27.85 8.02
C PHE A 809 -15.91 -28.75 7.37
N LYS A 810 -17.12 -28.75 7.86
CA LYS A 810 -18.25 -29.13 7.02
C LYS A 810 -18.55 -27.94 6.10
N PRO A 811 -18.70 -28.16 4.78
CA PRO A 811 -19.15 -27.10 3.88
C PRO A 811 -20.37 -26.39 4.47
N GLY A 812 -20.33 -25.06 4.50
CA GLY A 812 -21.42 -24.25 5.06
C GLY A 812 -21.32 -23.90 6.55
N GLN A 813 -20.30 -24.37 7.27
CA GLN A 813 -20.07 -23.92 8.64
C GLN A 813 -19.31 -22.59 8.66
N TYR A 814 -19.91 -21.62 9.33
CA TYR A 814 -19.27 -20.34 9.61
C TYR A 814 -18.32 -20.48 10.79
N ILE A 815 -17.04 -20.23 10.60
CA ILE A 815 -16.03 -20.30 11.65
C ILE A 815 -15.40 -18.92 11.85
N THR A 816 -15.25 -18.52 13.09
CA THR A 816 -14.65 -17.26 13.48
C THR A 816 -13.39 -17.45 14.33
N LEU A 817 -12.40 -16.59 14.17
CA LEU A 817 -11.24 -16.50 15.03
C LEU A 817 -11.59 -15.89 16.40
N LEU A 818 -12.67 -15.12 16.44
CA LEU A 818 -13.14 -14.53 17.67
C LEU A 818 -13.78 -15.58 18.57
N PRO A 819 -13.45 -15.62 19.85
CA PRO A 819 -14.41 -16.09 20.83
C PRO A 819 -15.68 -15.29 20.56
N ARG A 820 -16.80 -15.93 20.53
CA ARG A 820 -18.09 -15.25 20.43
C ARG A 820 -18.00 -14.05 21.36
N LEU A 821 -17.76 -12.87 20.78
CA LEU A 821 -17.79 -11.66 21.54
C LEU A 821 -19.23 -11.55 22.04
N VAL A 822 -19.44 -12.06 23.24
CA VAL A 822 -20.64 -11.77 23.98
C VAL A 822 -20.50 -10.28 24.25
N TYR A 823 -21.16 -9.49 23.42
CA TYR A 823 -21.34 -8.08 23.68
C TYR A 823 -22.00 -7.97 25.04
N LYS A 824 -21.17 -7.74 26.04
CA LYS A 824 -21.68 -7.10 27.25
C LYS A 824 -21.77 -5.63 26.91
N PRO A 825 -22.98 -5.05 26.90
CA PRO A 825 -23.08 -3.60 26.80
C PRO A 825 -22.17 -2.99 27.86
N ARG A 826 -21.35 -2.03 27.50
CA ARG A 826 -20.74 -1.18 28.50
C ARG A 826 -21.84 -0.37 29.15
N GLN A 827 -22.31 -0.83 30.30
CA GLN A 827 -23.34 -0.16 31.11
C GLN A 827 -22.83 1.13 31.77
N ASP A 828 -21.54 1.42 31.64
CA ASP A 828 -20.83 2.45 32.38
C ASP A 828 -20.58 3.73 31.58
N ARG A 829 -21.21 3.90 30.40
CA ARG A 829 -21.11 5.11 29.58
C ARG A 829 -22.49 5.61 29.12
N VAL A 830 -23.45 5.69 30.03
CA VAL A 830 -24.65 6.50 29.85
C VAL A 830 -24.55 7.69 30.75
#